data_60c4a68608597b0daaa3c08090f54f89
#
_entry.id   60c4a68608597b0daaa3c08090f54f89
#
_cell.length_a   1.000
_cell.length_b   1.000
_cell.length_c   1.000
_cell.angle_alpha   90.00
_cell.angle_beta   90.00
_cell.angle_gamma   90.00
#
_symmetry.space_group_name_H-M   'P 1'
#
loop_
_entity.id
_entity.type
_entity.pdbx_description
1 polymer ?
#
loop_
_entity_poly.entity_id
_entity_poly.type
_entity_poly.pdbx_seq_one_letter_code
_entity_poly.pdbx_strand_id
1 'polypeptide(L)'
;MTSSDTPDSGTPDKGIGIPRRTVVTTAGALGLAAVSLSAGLPAAAAPAARETGAAAPARRANGWQHYVQAPSSRTVRPVRVVGTSGDVRRPDALLEPGGARTLLRRPRPEAAPRWPDGTKAEASSTHAGNNGNDGRPRTYDAANAIDGDPDTFWNDDTQGAFPDVLTVTLPQAARLPGITVISNSDGVPTDLTVDVWRDGAWTTAATVSDNDVIQKAVPFPEDITTDRVRITVTGVQDTPHGAFTRVNEVWPAPVEPVPAPSVTVDFGKVVVGYPQIRFTSASDNAPGVRLAFSETRQFLSNRSDFTRSDQAGGAGQGTDQFAVPARGADWTDRKGFQSGDKVFADGLHGFRYLTITLDALSSDAPAAQPWGEVEIDSVALSFTGYLGTPGTYRGWFLCSDDELNRYWYGASYTNEIVTDTFRQDDVDPRGAWSASLEGKLVLHDGAKRDRDPYVGDLAVSARTLYLTHDDTAEAARNVLADLAEHQRADGWIPPASISGYTLPLFDYPLYWVTCSWDYVLYTGDRAYAARYHPHLVKVLDTWYPSVTDDAGLLSKGLNGTGGYGDYAFLGRTGRVTYYNALYVQALRDGARLARLLGRDADATRWQARADEVAQAVNSLLWDADAGAYLDSATGPVRHAQDGNALAVVTGIADADRAASALTHLDTTTKRAYGNAFMDNDTLFDQASQRVYAFTSYPEIQARFLTGRAASALDQIRRTYGWMDRHDPGTTHWEGIGPDGSLYEGAYTSMAHGWSTGVLPALTHHLLGARPTSPGYATWEVAPQPGDVDWAMGQLPTPHGPLRVEWEYGDHEFRLTVHVPDGTRGSVVVPGDARRLRVRAGSRTLWDGRRAATRDVTVADGTVTVSNLGPGGHSLVCERQA
;
A
#
# COMPACT_ATOMS: atom_id res chain seq x y z
N MET A 1 -56.28 -31.86 7.05
CA MET A 1 -56.41 -32.59 5.79
C MET A 1 -55.22 -32.21 4.93
N THR A 2 -54.35 -33.16 4.74
CA THR A 2 -53.40 -33.44 3.67
C THR A 2 -52.29 -32.40 3.46
N SER A 3 -51.08 -32.60 3.96
CA SER A 3 -49.98 -33.51 3.52
C SER A 3 -49.49 -33.18 2.08
N SER A 4 -48.27 -32.65 1.93
CA SER A 4 -47.22 -33.48 1.31
C SER A 4 -45.97 -32.60 1.04
N ASP A 5 -44.88 -33.11 1.53
CA ASP A 5 -43.63 -33.34 0.85
C ASP A 5 -42.72 -32.16 0.48
N THR A 6 -41.72 -31.99 1.30
CA THR A 6 -40.42 -31.45 0.93
C THR A 6 -39.63 -32.47 0.09
N PRO A 7 -38.80 -32.04 -0.88
CA PRO A 7 -37.57 -32.74 -1.16
C PRO A 7 -36.36 -31.91 -0.71
N ASP A 8 -35.65 -32.54 0.15
CA ASP A 8 -34.26 -32.28 0.49
C ASP A 8 -33.41 -32.28 -0.81
N SER A 9 -32.77 -31.14 -1.11
CA SER A 9 -31.70 -31.07 -2.09
C SER A 9 -30.47 -30.47 -1.44
N GLY A 10 -29.66 -31.36 -0.87
CA GLY A 10 -28.32 -31.08 -0.45
C GLY A 10 -27.49 -30.54 -1.62
N THR A 11 -27.13 -29.27 -1.56
CA THR A 11 -26.06 -28.72 -2.35
C THR A 11 -24.74 -29.03 -1.66
N PRO A 12 -23.75 -29.61 -2.35
CA PRO A 12 -22.43 -29.80 -1.77
C PRO A 12 -21.76 -28.41 -1.61
N ASP A 13 -21.34 -28.16 -0.40
CA ASP A 13 -20.45 -27.07 -0.01
C ASP A 13 -19.17 -27.11 -0.89
N LYS A 14 -19.14 -26.31 -1.91
CA LYS A 14 -17.90 -26.06 -2.67
C LYS A 14 -17.09 -25.08 -1.84
N GLY A 15 -16.22 -25.64 -1.01
CA GLY A 15 -15.14 -24.86 -0.41
C GLY A 15 -14.40 -24.12 -1.52
N ILE A 16 -14.50 -22.81 -1.49
CA ILE A 16 -13.75 -21.92 -2.39
C ILE A 16 -12.29 -22.01 -1.96
N GLY A 17 -11.53 -22.86 -2.67
CA GLY A 17 -10.10 -22.91 -2.55
C GLY A 17 -9.52 -21.61 -3.09
N ILE A 18 -8.89 -20.83 -2.22
CA ILE A 18 -8.04 -19.72 -2.62
C ILE A 18 -6.95 -20.30 -3.53
N PRO A 19 -6.77 -19.82 -4.76
CA PRO A 19 -5.70 -20.32 -5.60
C PRO A 19 -4.36 -20.03 -4.92
N ARG A 20 -3.67 -21.08 -4.51
CA ARG A 20 -2.27 -20.98 -4.09
C ARG A 20 -1.50 -20.54 -5.34
N ARG A 21 -1.01 -19.31 -5.38
CA ARG A 21 -0.01 -18.89 -6.36
C ARG A 21 1.23 -19.74 -6.16
N THR A 22 1.44 -20.68 -7.07
CA THR A 22 2.70 -21.41 -7.17
C THR A 22 3.69 -20.46 -7.82
N VAL A 23 4.61 -19.92 -7.03
CA VAL A 23 5.78 -19.21 -7.56
C VAL A 23 6.66 -20.28 -8.19
N VAL A 24 6.66 -20.34 -9.51
CA VAL A 24 7.62 -21.16 -10.27
C VAL A 24 8.94 -20.39 -10.27
N THR A 25 9.88 -20.81 -9.44
CA THR A 25 11.28 -20.38 -9.51
C THR A 25 11.95 -21.12 -10.66
N THR A 26 12.10 -20.48 -11.79
CA THR A 26 13.06 -20.90 -12.81
C THR A 26 14.45 -20.39 -12.40
N ALA A 27 15.28 -21.28 -11.87
CA ALA A 27 16.69 -21.01 -11.68
C ALA A 27 17.41 -21.03 -13.04
N GLY A 28 17.58 -19.87 -13.64
CA GLY A 28 18.46 -19.66 -14.78
C GLY A 28 19.85 -19.27 -14.27
N ALA A 29 20.81 -20.19 -14.34
CA ALA A 29 22.22 -19.89 -14.08
C ALA A 29 22.80 -19.10 -15.26
N LEU A 30 22.98 -17.79 -15.10
CA LEU A 30 23.78 -16.97 -16.00
C LEU A 30 25.08 -16.56 -15.29
N GLY A 31 26.20 -16.97 -15.91
CA GLY A 31 27.53 -16.68 -15.45
C GLY A 31 27.83 -15.19 -15.43
N LEU A 32 28.17 -14.66 -14.29
CA LEU A 32 28.65 -13.30 -14.08
C LEU A 32 30.15 -13.26 -14.36
N ALA A 33 30.51 -12.56 -15.43
CA ALA A 33 31.87 -12.06 -15.62
C ALA A 33 32.10 -10.89 -14.64
N ALA A 34 32.96 -11.09 -13.66
CA ALA A 34 33.32 -10.07 -12.70
C ALA A 34 34.19 -8.99 -13.38
N VAL A 35 33.65 -7.79 -13.50
CA VAL A 35 34.46 -6.58 -13.70
C VAL A 35 34.60 -5.90 -12.35
N SER A 36 35.76 -6.03 -11.75
CA SER A 36 36.14 -5.35 -10.51
C SER A 36 36.39 -3.87 -10.79
N LEU A 37 35.44 -3.01 -10.39
CA LEU A 37 35.68 -1.59 -10.20
C LEU A 37 35.80 -1.32 -8.71
N SER A 38 37.05 -1.22 -8.23
CA SER A 38 37.35 -0.73 -6.88
C SER A 38 37.12 0.78 -6.83
N ALA A 39 35.91 1.20 -6.38
CA ALA A 39 35.71 2.55 -5.91
C ALA A 39 35.81 2.52 -4.38
N GLY A 40 36.85 3.17 -3.85
CA GLY A 40 37.07 3.30 -2.41
C GLY A 40 35.92 4.07 -1.76
N LEU A 41 35.41 3.49 -0.70
CA LEU A 41 34.51 4.16 0.23
C LEU A 41 35.30 5.32 0.89
N PRO A 42 34.74 6.54 0.93
CA PRO A 42 35.35 7.58 1.75
C PRO A 42 35.19 7.23 3.22
N ALA A 43 36.30 7.34 3.95
CA ALA A 43 36.34 7.18 5.40
C ALA A 43 35.31 8.08 6.06
N ALA A 44 34.61 7.54 7.07
CA ALA A 44 33.71 8.30 7.91
C ALA A 44 34.44 9.53 8.46
N ALA A 45 34.01 10.71 8.06
CA ALA A 45 34.47 11.97 8.62
C ALA A 45 34.07 12.04 10.09
N ALA A 46 35.00 12.36 10.95
CA ALA A 46 34.73 12.71 12.34
C ALA A 46 33.73 13.85 12.40
N PRO A 47 32.86 13.93 13.43
CA PRO A 47 31.84 14.97 13.52
C PRO A 47 32.50 16.35 13.54
N ALA A 48 32.17 17.18 12.55
CA ALA A 48 32.60 18.57 12.48
C ALA A 48 32.13 19.34 13.71
N ALA A 49 32.98 20.21 14.21
CA ALA A 49 32.64 21.08 15.34
C ALA A 49 31.38 21.92 15.00
N ARG A 50 30.40 21.89 15.93
CA ARG A 50 29.13 22.60 15.84
C ARG A 50 29.34 24.11 15.66
N GLU A 51 28.83 24.67 14.55
CA GLU A 51 28.61 26.09 14.46
C GLU A 51 27.36 26.47 15.24
N THR A 52 27.54 27.15 16.36
CA THR A 52 26.48 27.68 17.21
C THR A 52 25.88 28.96 16.62
N GLY A 53 24.86 28.79 15.77
CA GLY A 53 24.04 29.88 15.26
C GLY A 53 22.54 29.61 15.54
N ALA A 54 22.12 29.73 16.78
CA ALA A 54 20.72 29.59 17.15
C ALA A 54 19.86 30.71 16.54
N ALA A 55 19.06 30.43 15.53
CA ALA A 55 18.00 31.31 15.06
C ALA A 55 16.87 31.37 16.10
N ALA A 56 16.31 32.53 16.35
CA ALA A 56 15.28 32.73 17.35
C ALA A 56 14.02 31.87 17.12
N PRO A 57 13.36 31.31 18.16
CA PRO A 57 12.26 30.36 18.09
C PRO A 57 11.11 30.74 17.14
N ALA A 58 10.76 32.02 17.05
CA ALA A 58 9.67 32.51 16.19
C ALA A 58 9.91 32.34 14.67
N ARG A 59 11.16 32.22 14.23
CA ARG A 59 11.48 31.92 12.81
C ARG A 59 11.40 30.46 12.46
N ARG A 60 11.52 29.55 13.42
CA ARG A 60 11.41 28.09 13.23
C ARG A 60 9.96 27.66 13.03
N ALA A 61 9.02 28.22 13.80
CA ALA A 61 7.60 27.82 13.75
C ALA A 61 6.90 28.06 12.39
N ASN A 62 7.42 28.91 11.54
CA ASN A 62 6.88 29.21 10.20
C ASN A 62 7.59 28.39 9.09
N GLY A 63 8.46 27.45 9.43
CA GLY A 63 9.23 26.64 8.45
C GLY A 63 8.57 25.33 8.04
N TRP A 64 7.61 24.82 8.80
CA TRP A 64 7.01 23.51 8.55
C TRP A 64 6.16 23.46 7.27
N GLN A 65 5.58 24.60 6.83
CA GLN A 65 4.65 24.65 5.69
C GLN A 65 5.30 24.22 4.37
N HIS A 66 6.61 24.37 4.22
CA HIS A 66 7.29 23.95 2.98
C HIS A 66 7.51 22.44 2.87
N TYR A 67 7.32 21.68 3.95
CA TYR A 67 7.31 20.22 3.92
C TYR A 67 5.96 19.64 3.49
N VAL A 68 4.88 20.44 3.51
CA VAL A 68 3.53 19.99 3.12
C VAL A 68 3.52 19.54 1.67
N GLN A 69 3.02 18.34 1.44
CA GLN A 69 3.10 17.64 0.15
C GLN A 69 1.82 17.71 -0.68
N ALA A 70 0.68 18.04 -0.08
CA ALA A 70 -0.58 18.10 -0.82
C ALA A 70 -0.52 19.09 -2.00
N PRO A 71 -1.27 18.81 -3.09
CA PRO A 71 -1.39 19.78 -4.18
C PRO A 71 -2.10 21.07 -3.70
N SER A 72 -1.83 22.18 -4.39
CA SER A 72 -2.45 23.46 -4.03
C SER A 72 -3.92 23.59 -4.44
N SER A 73 -4.42 22.65 -5.27
CA SER A 73 -5.80 22.62 -5.76
C SER A 73 -6.23 21.20 -6.12
N ARG A 74 -7.53 21.02 -6.32
CA ARG A 74 -8.12 19.75 -6.79
C ARG A 74 -7.75 19.40 -8.23
N THR A 75 -7.27 20.36 -9.04
CA THR A 75 -6.75 20.08 -10.39
C THR A 75 -5.24 19.96 -10.31
N VAL A 76 -4.73 18.75 -10.42
CA VAL A 76 -3.30 18.44 -10.39
C VAL A 76 -2.80 18.22 -11.81
N ARG A 77 -1.62 18.79 -12.13
CA ARG A 77 -1.00 18.64 -13.44
C ARG A 77 0.33 17.92 -13.33
N PRO A 78 0.77 17.22 -14.39
CA PRO A 78 2.11 16.68 -14.42
C PRO A 78 3.14 17.81 -14.34
N VAL A 79 4.28 17.51 -13.73
CA VAL A 79 5.37 18.48 -13.53
C VAL A 79 6.43 18.43 -14.63
N ARG A 80 6.46 17.32 -15.40
CA ARG A 80 7.42 17.15 -16.51
C ARG A 80 7.03 16.00 -17.43
N VAL A 81 7.58 16.01 -18.62
CA VAL A 81 7.62 14.87 -19.55
C VAL A 81 8.90 14.06 -19.24
N VAL A 82 8.79 12.73 -19.17
CA VAL A 82 9.92 11.84 -18.82
C VAL A 82 10.26 10.84 -19.92
N GLY A 83 9.46 10.77 -20.99
CA GLY A 83 9.72 9.90 -22.12
C GLY A 83 8.81 10.21 -23.30
N THR A 84 9.30 9.96 -24.50
CA THR A 84 8.54 9.99 -25.76
C THR A 84 9.01 8.87 -26.68
N SER A 85 8.13 8.34 -27.52
CA SER A 85 8.43 7.40 -28.59
C SER A 85 7.66 7.80 -29.85
N GLY A 86 8.13 7.42 -31.03
CA GLY A 86 7.48 7.70 -32.30
C GLY A 86 7.41 9.20 -32.68
N ASP A 87 6.45 9.59 -33.56
CA ASP A 87 6.27 10.99 -33.98
C ASP A 87 5.42 11.74 -32.93
N VAL A 88 6.10 12.32 -31.94
CA VAL A 88 5.54 13.19 -30.90
C VAL A 88 6.11 14.59 -31.08
N ARG A 89 5.26 15.59 -31.23
CA ARG A 89 5.69 16.98 -31.37
C ARG A 89 5.23 17.81 -30.21
N ARG A 90 6.13 18.65 -29.68
CA ARG A 90 5.88 19.57 -28.56
C ARG A 90 5.34 18.84 -27.31
N PRO A 91 6.01 17.78 -26.83
CA PRO A 91 5.51 16.98 -25.71
C PRO A 91 5.29 17.80 -24.42
N ASP A 92 6.14 18.82 -24.17
CA ASP A 92 6.03 19.66 -22.97
C ASP A 92 4.79 20.57 -22.98
N ALA A 93 4.10 20.70 -24.14
CA ALA A 93 2.85 21.47 -24.22
C ALA A 93 1.73 20.87 -23.36
N LEU A 94 1.80 19.59 -22.99
CA LEU A 94 0.87 18.94 -22.07
C LEU A 94 0.86 19.52 -20.67
N LEU A 95 1.96 20.16 -20.26
CA LEU A 95 2.15 20.65 -18.89
C LEU A 95 1.36 21.94 -18.63
N GLU A 96 1.10 22.74 -19.68
CA GLU A 96 0.44 24.05 -19.58
C GLU A 96 -0.73 24.16 -20.58
N PRO A 97 -2.00 24.25 -20.11
CA PRO A 97 -3.16 24.33 -20.97
C PRO A 97 -3.26 25.67 -21.71
N GLY A 98 -3.90 25.66 -22.89
CA GLY A 98 -4.24 26.87 -23.63
C GLY A 98 -3.13 27.45 -24.50
N GLY A 99 -1.94 26.83 -24.48
CA GLY A 99 -0.79 27.22 -25.32
C GLY A 99 -0.69 26.42 -26.64
N ALA A 100 0.54 25.98 -26.93
CA ALA A 100 0.80 25.04 -28.04
C ALA A 100 0.13 23.68 -27.74
N ARG A 101 -0.05 22.86 -28.77
CA ARG A 101 -0.64 21.53 -28.63
C ARG A 101 0.44 20.46 -28.79
N THR A 102 0.30 19.38 -28.03
CA THR A 102 1.08 18.16 -28.27
C THR A 102 0.41 17.37 -29.36
N LEU A 103 1.15 17.00 -30.40
CA LEU A 103 0.67 16.18 -31.51
C LEU A 103 1.28 14.77 -31.39
N LEU A 104 0.42 13.77 -31.38
CA LEU A 104 0.77 12.37 -31.62
C LEU A 104 0.38 12.02 -33.03
N ARG A 105 1.29 11.45 -33.82
CA ARG A 105 1.05 11.09 -35.23
C ARG A 105 1.59 9.71 -35.54
N ARG A 106 0.71 8.83 -35.98
CA ARG A 106 1.05 7.51 -36.50
C ARG A 106 0.50 7.38 -37.94
N PRO A 107 1.36 7.23 -38.93
CA PRO A 107 0.89 7.07 -40.32
C PRO A 107 0.06 5.78 -40.44
N ARG A 108 -0.86 5.79 -41.40
CA ARG A 108 -1.60 4.57 -41.74
C ARG A 108 -0.59 3.49 -42.17
N PRO A 109 -0.66 2.27 -41.62
CA PRO A 109 0.16 1.16 -42.11
C PRO A 109 -0.07 0.93 -43.60
N GLU A 110 0.98 0.55 -44.31
CA GLU A 110 0.81 0.00 -45.66
C GLU A 110 -0.17 -1.18 -45.62
N ALA A 111 -0.81 -1.51 -46.74
CA ALA A 111 -1.76 -2.61 -46.77
C ALA A 111 -1.12 -3.87 -46.17
N ALA A 112 -1.78 -4.45 -45.17
CA ALA A 112 -1.29 -5.64 -44.50
C ALA A 112 -1.01 -6.76 -45.51
N PRO A 113 0.15 -7.40 -45.45
CA PRO A 113 0.41 -8.59 -46.24
C PRO A 113 -0.64 -9.65 -45.96
N ARG A 114 -1.22 -10.28 -47.03
CA ARG A 114 -2.26 -11.29 -46.88
C ARG A 114 -1.74 -12.66 -47.25
N TRP A 115 -2.21 -13.66 -46.55
CA TRP A 115 -1.98 -15.03 -46.93
C TRP A 115 -2.68 -15.34 -48.26
N PRO A 116 -2.15 -16.29 -49.06
CA PRO A 116 -2.84 -16.77 -50.28
C PRO A 116 -4.25 -17.31 -49.99
N ASP A 117 -5.19 -17.10 -50.90
CA ASP A 117 -6.55 -17.65 -50.78
C ASP A 117 -6.51 -19.16 -50.56
N GLY A 118 -7.29 -19.64 -49.58
CA GLY A 118 -7.34 -21.04 -49.19
C GLY A 118 -6.35 -21.45 -48.10
N THR A 119 -5.56 -20.52 -47.53
CA THR A 119 -4.76 -20.74 -46.35
C THR A 119 -5.66 -21.09 -45.18
N LYS A 120 -5.21 -21.98 -44.28
CA LYS A 120 -5.94 -22.43 -43.12
C LYS A 120 -5.08 -22.26 -41.86
N ALA A 121 -5.73 -21.97 -40.73
CA ALA A 121 -5.10 -21.98 -39.45
C ALA A 121 -5.75 -23.02 -38.54
N GLU A 122 -4.91 -23.68 -37.71
CA GLU A 122 -5.32 -24.65 -36.69
C GLU A 122 -4.55 -24.35 -35.42
N ALA A 123 -5.19 -24.53 -34.26
CA ALA A 123 -4.58 -24.23 -32.95
C ALA A 123 -4.61 -25.45 -32.02
N SER A 124 -3.71 -25.47 -31.02
CA SER A 124 -3.65 -26.51 -29.96
C SER A 124 -4.90 -26.51 -29.10
N SER A 125 -5.46 -25.33 -28.83
CA SER A 125 -6.72 -25.14 -28.11
C SER A 125 -7.41 -23.87 -28.63
N THR A 126 -8.71 -23.77 -28.35
CA THR A 126 -9.52 -22.61 -28.72
C THR A 126 -10.57 -22.37 -27.65
N HIS A 127 -10.56 -21.20 -27.07
CA HIS A 127 -11.53 -20.80 -26.07
C HIS A 127 -12.95 -20.84 -26.64
N ALA A 128 -13.89 -21.37 -25.86
CA ALA A 128 -15.29 -21.42 -26.26
C ALA A 128 -15.84 -20.00 -26.50
N GLY A 129 -16.56 -19.84 -27.62
CA GLY A 129 -17.22 -18.59 -27.94
C GLY A 129 -18.17 -18.13 -26.85
N ASN A 130 -18.30 -16.84 -26.67
CA ASN A 130 -19.23 -16.21 -25.71
C ASN A 130 -20.07 -15.14 -26.38
N ASN A 131 -21.05 -14.61 -25.66
CA ASN A 131 -21.69 -13.36 -26.02
C ASN A 131 -20.84 -12.21 -25.43
N GLY A 132 -20.36 -11.33 -26.29
CA GLY A 132 -19.70 -10.12 -25.83
C GLY A 132 -20.60 -9.25 -24.94
N ASN A 133 -20.03 -8.25 -24.27
CA ASN A 133 -20.79 -7.32 -23.43
C ASN A 133 -21.87 -6.54 -24.21
N ASP A 134 -21.76 -6.53 -25.55
CA ASP A 134 -22.76 -6.00 -26.47
C ASP A 134 -23.85 -7.03 -26.84
N GLY A 135 -23.81 -8.24 -26.29
CA GLY A 135 -24.76 -9.34 -26.52
C GLY A 135 -24.56 -10.05 -27.86
N ARG A 136 -23.50 -9.77 -28.62
CA ARG A 136 -23.23 -10.42 -29.91
C ARG A 136 -22.40 -11.70 -29.70
N PRO A 137 -22.76 -12.80 -30.40
CA PRO A 137 -21.94 -14.03 -30.37
C PRO A 137 -20.54 -13.77 -30.93
N ARG A 138 -19.53 -14.27 -30.26
CA ARG A 138 -18.13 -14.21 -30.66
C ARG A 138 -17.52 -15.58 -30.71
N THR A 139 -16.62 -15.80 -31.67
CA THR A 139 -15.77 -16.98 -31.75
C THR A 139 -14.32 -16.56 -31.62
N TYR A 140 -13.49 -17.46 -31.12
CA TYR A 140 -12.07 -17.23 -30.91
C TYR A 140 -11.23 -18.23 -31.70
N ASP A 141 -11.73 -18.61 -32.86
CA ASP A 141 -11.17 -19.66 -33.72
C ASP A 141 -9.77 -19.29 -34.24
N ALA A 142 -8.94 -20.30 -34.49
CA ALA A 142 -7.62 -20.11 -35.08
C ALA A 142 -7.66 -19.35 -36.40
N ALA A 143 -8.76 -19.47 -37.17
CA ALA A 143 -8.95 -18.76 -38.42
C ALA A 143 -8.98 -17.24 -38.29
N ASN A 144 -9.41 -16.74 -37.14
CA ASN A 144 -9.41 -15.31 -36.87
C ASN A 144 -7.99 -14.69 -36.93
N ALA A 145 -6.96 -15.48 -36.66
CA ALA A 145 -5.58 -15.02 -36.71
C ALA A 145 -5.03 -14.80 -38.13
N ILE A 146 -5.81 -15.09 -39.17
CA ILE A 146 -5.39 -14.94 -40.60
C ILE A 146 -6.50 -14.41 -41.49
N ASP A 147 -7.63 -13.92 -40.98
CA ASP A 147 -8.80 -13.50 -41.73
C ASP A 147 -8.67 -12.05 -42.30
N GLY A 148 -7.71 -11.30 -41.80
CA GLY A 148 -7.45 -9.93 -42.21
C GLY A 148 -8.37 -8.90 -41.54
N ASP A 149 -9.05 -9.31 -40.47
CA ASP A 149 -9.91 -8.47 -39.65
C ASP A 149 -9.25 -8.27 -38.23
N PRO A 150 -8.66 -7.11 -37.96
CA PRO A 150 -8.00 -6.87 -36.69
C PRO A 150 -8.98 -6.83 -35.48
N ASP A 151 -10.30 -6.87 -35.74
CA ASP A 151 -11.32 -6.90 -34.67
C ASP A 151 -11.59 -8.32 -34.14
N THR A 152 -11.12 -9.34 -34.85
CA THR A 152 -11.19 -10.74 -34.46
C THR A 152 -9.83 -11.21 -33.92
N PHE A 153 -9.82 -12.34 -33.20
CA PHE A 153 -8.58 -12.93 -32.70
C PHE A 153 -8.77 -14.40 -32.35
N TRP A 154 -7.71 -15.15 -32.41
CA TRP A 154 -7.60 -16.44 -31.77
C TRP A 154 -7.29 -16.26 -30.28
N ASN A 155 -8.02 -16.97 -29.42
CA ASN A 155 -7.77 -17.09 -28.00
C ASN A 155 -7.61 -18.57 -27.65
N ASP A 156 -6.51 -18.94 -27.00
CA ASP A 156 -6.36 -20.28 -26.46
C ASP A 156 -7.29 -20.54 -25.28
N ASP A 157 -7.49 -21.83 -24.89
CA ASP A 157 -8.38 -22.24 -23.78
C ASP A 157 -7.61 -22.72 -22.53
N THR A 158 -6.30 -22.54 -22.47
CA THR A 158 -5.43 -23.13 -21.43
C THR A 158 -4.69 -22.06 -20.63
N GLN A 159 -5.38 -21.46 -19.67
CA GLN A 159 -4.82 -20.38 -18.86
C GLN A 159 -3.48 -20.74 -18.21
N GLY A 160 -2.40 -20.06 -18.62
CA GLY A 160 -1.06 -20.22 -18.06
C GLY A 160 -0.41 -21.59 -18.27
N ALA A 161 -0.97 -22.43 -19.15
CA ALA A 161 -0.44 -23.76 -19.45
C ALA A 161 0.14 -23.78 -20.87
N PHE A 162 1.43 -23.62 -20.99
CA PHE A 162 2.16 -23.59 -22.25
C PHE A 162 2.76 -24.96 -22.64
N PRO A 163 3.06 -25.21 -23.92
CA PRO A 163 3.00 -24.29 -25.04
C PRO A 163 1.63 -24.21 -25.73
N ASP A 164 1.25 -23.00 -26.18
CA ASP A 164 0.14 -22.80 -27.10
C ASP A 164 0.65 -22.78 -28.54
N VAL A 165 -0.04 -23.46 -29.44
CA VAL A 165 0.45 -23.67 -30.80
C VAL A 165 -0.59 -23.21 -31.81
N LEU A 166 -0.18 -22.33 -32.73
CA LEU A 166 -0.93 -21.95 -33.94
C LEU A 166 -0.19 -22.41 -35.17
N THR A 167 -0.85 -23.19 -36.04
CA THR A 167 -0.28 -23.69 -37.29
C THR A 167 -1.03 -23.10 -38.48
N VAL A 168 -0.31 -22.43 -39.35
CA VAL A 168 -0.82 -21.88 -40.62
C VAL A 168 -0.38 -22.79 -41.77
N THR A 169 -1.34 -23.27 -42.57
CA THR A 169 -1.11 -24.17 -43.72
C THR A 169 -1.54 -23.50 -45.00
N LEU A 170 -0.61 -23.29 -45.90
CA LEU A 170 -0.83 -22.68 -47.22
C LEU A 170 -1.34 -23.74 -48.22
N PRO A 171 -2.10 -23.34 -49.24
CA PRO A 171 -2.57 -24.27 -50.29
C PRO A 171 -1.41 -24.78 -51.16
N GLN A 172 -0.32 -24.08 -51.23
CA GLN A 172 0.93 -24.46 -51.93
C GLN A 172 2.12 -23.75 -51.26
N ALA A 173 3.32 -24.35 -51.39
CA ALA A 173 4.52 -23.77 -50.81
C ALA A 173 4.78 -22.34 -51.41
N ALA A 174 5.06 -21.40 -50.51
CA ALA A 174 5.37 -20.01 -50.85
C ALA A 174 6.70 -19.60 -50.17
N ARG A 175 7.37 -18.63 -50.78
CA ARG A 175 8.59 -18.05 -50.21
C ARG A 175 8.23 -16.97 -49.20
N LEU A 176 8.65 -17.18 -47.95
CA LEU A 176 8.37 -16.31 -46.83
C LEU A 176 9.67 -15.68 -46.29
N PRO A 177 9.76 -14.34 -46.21
CA PRO A 177 10.92 -13.65 -45.59
C PRO A 177 10.83 -13.61 -44.06
N GLY A 178 9.71 -14.02 -43.51
CA GLY A 178 9.36 -13.95 -42.10
C GLY A 178 7.86 -13.85 -41.89
N ILE A 179 7.44 -13.54 -40.69
CA ILE A 179 6.04 -13.27 -40.36
C ILE A 179 5.93 -12.02 -39.47
N THR A 180 4.72 -11.51 -39.33
CA THR A 180 4.40 -10.56 -38.25
C THR A 180 3.30 -11.17 -37.40
N VAL A 181 3.45 -11.12 -36.06
CA VAL A 181 2.41 -11.51 -35.11
C VAL A 181 1.82 -10.23 -34.52
N ILE A 182 0.51 -10.09 -34.61
CA ILE A 182 -0.26 -9.00 -33.99
C ILE A 182 -1.15 -9.61 -32.91
N SER A 183 -1.02 -9.13 -31.70
CA SER A 183 -1.84 -9.49 -30.55
C SER A 183 -2.63 -8.29 -30.05
N ASN A 184 -3.58 -8.50 -29.18
CA ASN A 184 -4.17 -7.40 -28.41
C ASN A 184 -3.38 -7.14 -27.13
N SER A 185 -3.68 -6.02 -26.45
CA SER A 185 -3.02 -5.64 -25.19
C SER A 185 -3.29 -6.59 -24.02
N ASP A 186 -4.24 -7.51 -24.20
CA ASP A 186 -4.73 -8.40 -23.16
C ASP A 186 -4.30 -9.86 -23.40
N GLY A 187 -3.10 -10.09 -23.86
CA GLY A 187 -2.56 -11.44 -24.14
C GLY A 187 -1.39 -11.42 -25.10
N VAL A 188 -0.51 -10.43 -24.99
CA VAL A 188 0.70 -10.31 -25.83
C VAL A 188 1.63 -11.48 -25.55
N PRO A 189 1.97 -12.32 -26.54
CA PRO A 189 2.99 -13.34 -26.41
C PRO A 189 4.35 -12.74 -26.11
N THR A 190 4.95 -13.09 -24.96
CA THR A 190 6.28 -12.63 -24.55
C THR A 190 7.38 -13.51 -25.15
N ASP A 191 7.14 -14.82 -25.20
CA ASP A 191 8.11 -15.81 -25.65
C ASP A 191 7.48 -16.75 -26.66
N LEU A 192 8.08 -16.84 -27.84
CA LEU A 192 7.59 -17.71 -28.88
C LEU A 192 8.69 -18.20 -29.81
N THR A 193 8.46 -19.34 -30.46
CA THR A 193 9.25 -19.83 -31.59
C THR A 193 8.39 -19.88 -32.87
N VAL A 194 9.02 -19.62 -34.00
CA VAL A 194 8.43 -19.78 -35.34
C VAL A 194 9.15 -20.91 -36.03
N ASP A 195 8.43 -22.00 -36.29
CA ASP A 195 8.93 -23.14 -37.05
C ASP A 195 8.31 -23.16 -38.44
N VAL A 196 9.04 -23.64 -39.42
CA VAL A 196 8.61 -23.87 -40.81
C VAL A 196 8.74 -25.34 -41.17
N TRP A 197 7.80 -25.84 -41.97
CA TRP A 197 7.89 -27.21 -42.50
C TRP A 197 8.81 -27.27 -43.67
N ARG A 198 9.90 -28.05 -43.56
CA ARG A 198 10.92 -28.19 -44.57
C ARG A 198 11.47 -29.64 -44.58
N ASP A 199 11.63 -30.23 -45.75
CA ASP A 199 12.22 -31.57 -45.94
C ASP A 199 11.58 -32.67 -45.04
N GLY A 200 10.27 -32.57 -44.81
CA GLY A 200 9.52 -33.53 -44.01
C GLY A 200 9.63 -33.36 -42.50
N ALA A 201 10.17 -32.24 -42.01
CA ALA A 201 10.33 -31.96 -40.60
C ALA A 201 10.05 -30.46 -40.27
N TRP A 202 9.72 -30.19 -39.00
CA TRP A 202 9.67 -28.85 -38.48
C TRP A 202 11.09 -28.35 -38.15
N THR A 203 11.41 -27.16 -38.62
CA THR A 203 12.70 -26.49 -38.38
C THR A 203 12.44 -25.09 -37.81
N THR A 204 13.06 -24.75 -36.72
CA THR A 204 12.93 -23.40 -36.13
C THR A 204 13.59 -22.35 -37.03
N ALA A 205 12.80 -21.41 -37.50
CA ALA A 205 13.22 -20.29 -38.33
C ALA A 205 13.57 -19.05 -37.50
N ALA A 206 12.87 -18.84 -36.39
CA ALA A 206 13.12 -17.70 -35.49
C ALA A 206 12.66 -18.00 -34.05
N THR A 207 13.27 -17.28 -33.10
CA THR A 207 12.86 -17.26 -31.69
C THR A 207 12.73 -15.81 -31.23
N VAL A 208 11.68 -15.53 -30.43
CA VAL A 208 11.41 -14.25 -29.81
C VAL A 208 11.37 -14.46 -28.30
N SER A 209 12.00 -13.58 -27.54
CA SER A 209 11.95 -13.55 -26.08
C SER A 209 11.67 -12.14 -25.58
N ASP A 210 11.09 -12.04 -24.38
CA ASP A 210 10.80 -10.78 -23.69
C ASP A 210 10.04 -9.75 -24.56
N ASN A 211 9.11 -10.21 -25.41
CA ASN A 211 8.33 -9.31 -26.24
C ASN A 211 7.28 -8.56 -25.43
N ASP A 212 7.26 -7.25 -25.55
CA ASP A 212 6.31 -6.34 -24.89
C ASP A 212 5.46 -5.51 -25.87
N VAL A 213 5.62 -5.77 -27.20
CA VAL A 213 4.90 -5.02 -28.25
C VAL A 213 3.78 -5.83 -28.88
N ILE A 214 2.68 -5.15 -29.18
CA ILE A 214 1.48 -5.75 -29.78
C ILE A 214 1.78 -6.26 -31.20
N GLN A 215 2.51 -5.52 -32.01
CA GLN A 215 2.93 -5.92 -33.37
C GLN A 215 4.41 -6.31 -33.35
N LYS A 216 4.70 -7.58 -33.55
CA LYS A 216 6.05 -8.13 -33.57
C LYS A 216 6.43 -8.64 -34.95
N ALA A 217 7.35 -7.95 -35.61
CA ALA A 217 7.98 -8.46 -36.82
C ALA A 217 8.98 -9.58 -36.42
N VAL A 218 8.92 -10.69 -37.13
CA VAL A 218 9.77 -11.88 -36.93
C VAL A 218 10.43 -12.24 -38.26
N PRO A 219 11.55 -11.59 -38.66
CA PRO A 219 12.27 -11.92 -39.87
C PRO A 219 12.93 -13.28 -39.74
N PHE A 220 12.97 -14.02 -40.87
CA PHE A 220 13.76 -15.23 -40.95
C PHE A 220 15.21 -14.89 -41.39
N PRO A 221 16.21 -15.66 -40.99
CA PRO A 221 17.59 -15.43 -41.41
C PRO A 221 17.80 -15.43 -42.91
N GLU A 222 16.95 -16.15 -43.65
CA GLU A 222 16.87 -16.22 -45.09
C GLU A 222 15.41 -16.44 -45.50
N ASP A 223 15.06 -16.10 -46.73
CA ASP A 223 13.75 -16.41 -47.27
C ASP A 223 13.55 -17.93 -47.38
N ILE A 224 12.49 -18.42 -46.73
CA ILE A 224 12.23 -19.87 -46.62
C ILE A 224 11.02 -20.24 -47.50
N THR A 225 11.14 -21.22 -48.36
CA THR A 225 10.03 -21.80 -49.10
C THR A 225 9.37 -22.89 -48.26
N THR A 226 8.09 -22.67 -47.88
CA THR A 226 7.33 -23.61 -47.05
C THR A 226 5.84 -23.54 -47.38
N ASP A 227 5.12 -24.62 -47.08
CA ASP A 227 3.65 -24.67 -47.10
C ASP A 227 3.03 -24.63 -45.70
N ARG A 228 3.87 -24.59 -44.63
CA ARG A 228 3.36 -24.56 -43.22
C ARG A 228 4.29 -23.75 -42.35
N VAL A 229 3.67 -22.94 -41.49
CA VAL A 229 4.30 -22.16 -40.43
C VAL A 229 3.65 -22.55 -39.10
N ARG A 230 4.43 -22.77 -38.08
CA ARG A 230 3.95 -23.03 -36.72
C ARG A 230 4.53 -22.01 -35.77
N ILE A 231 3.64 -21.35 -35.02
CA ILE A 231 3.97 -20.43 -33.94
C ILE A 231 3.73 -21.20 -32.65
N THR A 232 4.75 -21.33 -31.82
CA THR A 232 4.69 -21.99 -30.50
C THR A 232 4.96 -20.92 -29.44
N VAL A 233 3.93 -20.56 -28.69
CA VAL A 233 3.98 -19.58 -27.59
C VAL A 233 4.31 -20.30 -26.30
N THR A 234 5.30 -19.79 -25.56
CA THR A 234 5.77 -20.38 -24.28
C THR A 234 5.64 -19.40 -23.12
N GLY A 235 5.21 -18.16 -23.39
CA GLY A 235 4.92 -17.15 -22.37
C GLY A 235 4.05 -16.04 -22.95
N VAL A 236 3.21 -15.45 -22.11
CA VAL A 236 2.37 -14.28 -22.41
C VAL A 236 2.43 -13.29 -21.26
N GLN A 237 2.10 -12.03 -21.54
CA GLN A 237 1.88 -11.04 -20.47
C GLN A 237 0.75 -11.51 -19.55
N ASP A 238 0.99 -11.44 -18.25
CA ASP A 238 -0.07 -11.70 -17.26
C ASP A 238 -1.08 -10.54 -17.27
N THR A 239 -2.36 -10.88 -17.31
CA THR A 239 -3.45 -9.92 -17.48
C THR A 239 -4.57 -10.18 -16.48
N PRO A 240 -5.45 -9.20 -16.21
CA PRO A 240 -6.65 -9.41 -15.42
C PRO A 240 -7.54 -10.55 -15.94
N HIS A 241 -7.57 -10.74 -17.25
CA HIS A 241 -8.33 -11.81 -17.91
C HIS A 241 -7.59 -13.16 -17.95
N GLY A 242 -6.46 -13.26 -17.24
CA GLY A 242 -5.62 -14.45 -17.20
C GLY A 242 -4.55 -14.51 -18.27
N ALA A 243 -3.61 -15.43 -18.09
CA ALA A 243 -2.50 -15.65 -19.02
C ALA A 243 -2.96 -16.55 -20.19
N PHE A 244 -3.65 -15.96 -21.14
CA PHE A 244 -4.09 -16.62 -22.39
C PHE A 244 -3.34 -16.05 -23.58
N THR A 245 -2.99 -16.90 -24.52
CA THR A 245 -2.45 -16.46 -25.82
C THR A 245 -3.55 -15.86 -26.67
N ARG A 246 -3.41 -14.59 -27.09
CA ARG A 246 -4.37 -13.89 -27.96
C ARG A 246 -3.66 -13.30 -29.17
N VAL A 247 -4.00 -13.82 -30.36
CA VAL A 247 -3.42 -13.37 -31.63
C VAL A 247 -4.51 -12.84 -32.54
N ASN A 248 -4.47 -11.52 -32.81
CA ASN A 248 -5.40 -10.86 -33.74
C ASN A 248 -5.08 -11.23 -35.19
N GLU A 249 -3.79 -11.13 -35.57
CA GLU A 249 -3.36 -11.39 -36.93
C GLU A 249 -1.95 -11.99 -37.01
N VAL A 250 -1.74 -12.83 -37.98
CA VAL A 250 -0.42 -13.25 -38.44
C VAL A 250 -0.28 -12.86 -39.91
N TRP A 251 0.71 -12.07 -40.26
CA TRP A 251 0.99 -11.67 -41.62
C TRP A 251 2.14 -12.49 -42.24
N PRO A 252 2.11 -12.80 -43.56
CA PRO A 252 3.15 -13.61 -44.23
C PRO A 252 4.42 -12.82 -44.61
N ALA A 253 4.74 -11.75 -43.87
CA ALA A 253 5.95 -10.98 -44.04
C ALA A 253 6.32 -10.26 -42.73
N PRO A 254 7.61 -10.03 -42.44
CA PRO A 254 8.03 -9.24 -41.29
C PRO A 254 7.85 -7.77 -41.60
N VAL A 255 6.82 -7.17 -41.01
CA VAL A 255 6.52 -5.74 -41.13
C VAL A 255 6.91 -5.08 -39.84
N GLU A 256 8.00 -4.33 -39.83
CA GLU A 256 8.39 -3.56 -38.65
C GLU A 256 7.29 -2.57 -38.30
N PRO A 257 6.88 -2.54 -37.02
CA PRO A 257 5.89 -1.58 -36.59
C PRO A 257 6.48 -0.18 -36.71
N VAL A 258 5.71 0.72 -37.30
CA VAL A 258 5.97 2.15 -37.10
C VAL A 258 5.86 2.37 -35.59
N PRO A 259 6.93 2.89 -34.92
CA PRO A 259 6.89 3.10 -33.46
C PRO A 259 5.61 3.84 -33.07
N ALA A 260 4.85 3.27 -32.16
CA ALA A 260 3.66 3.91 -31.66
C ALA A 260 4.05 5.25 -30.99
N PRO A 261 3.46 6.38 -31.38
CA PRO A 261 3.76 7.64 -30.72
C PRO A 261 3.22 7.57 -29.30
N SER A 262 4.10 7.79 -28.35
CA SER A 262 3.76 7.83 -26.94
C SER A 262 4.42 8.98 -26.21
N VAL A 263 3.78 9.47 -25.16
CA VAL A 263 4.32 10.47 -24.24
C VAL A 263 4.04 10.02 -22.82
N THR A 264 5.11 10.04 -22.01
CA THR A 264 5.02 9.70 -20.57
C THR A 264 5.20 10.97 -19.75
N VAL A 265 4.27 11.25 -18.87
CA VAL A 265 4.29 12.37 -17.93
C VAL A 265 4.48 11.89 -16.50
N ASP A 266 5.17 12.72 -15.69
CA ASP A 266 5.42 12.49 -14.25
C ASP A 266 4.69 13.58 -13.45
N PHE A 267 3.86 13.17 -12.49
CA PHE A 267 3.16 14.05 -11.55
C PHE A 267 4.04 14.47 -10.36
N GLY A 268 5.30 14.01 -10.33
CA GLY A 268 6.28 14.36 -9.31
C GLY A 268 6.20 13.52 -8.03
N LYS A 269 5.06 12.94 -7.75
CA LYS A 269 4.76 12.03 -6.62
C LYS A 269 3.49 11.22 -6.93
N VAL A 270 3.19 10.22 -6.11
CA VAL A 270 1.91 9.50 -6.21
C VAL A 270 0.76 10.46 -5.94
N VAL A 271 -0.22 10.45 -6.81
CA VAL A 271 -1.48 11.20 -6.73
C VAL A 271 -2.67 10.23 -6.87
N VAL A 272 -3.86 10.66 -6.42
CA VAL A 272 -5.07 9.85 -6.50
C VAL A 272 -6.23 10.67 -7.05
N GLY A 273 -7.00 10.10 -7.94
CA GLY A 273 -8.18 10.75 -8.51
C GLY A 273 -8.53 10.28 -9.92
N TYR A 274 -9.34 11.07 -10.59
CA TYR A 274 -9.82 10.79 -11.94
C TYR A 274 -8.96 11.51 -12.98
N PRO A 275 -8.24 10.79 -13.86
CA PRO A 275 -7.48 11.39 -14.96
C PRO A 275 -8.36 12.16 -15.92
N GLN A 276 -7.84 13.26 -16.43
CA GLN A 276 -8.50 14.15 -17.38
C GLN A 276 -7.56 14.49 -18.54
N ILE A 277 -8.03 14.35 -19.77
CA ILE A 277 -7.27 14.71 -20.96
C ILE A 277 -8.16 15.57 -21.85
N ARG A 278 -7.64 16.74 -22.26
CA ARG A 278 -8.31 17.59 -23.23
C ARG A 278 -7.72 17.36 -24.61
N PHE A 279 -8.48 16.69 -25.46
CA PHE A 279 -8.20 16.53 -26.87
C PHE A 279 -8.82 17.69 -27.63
N THR A 280 -8.05 18.36 -28.50
CA THR A 280 -8.54 19.50 -29.28
C THR A 280 -9.00 19.11 -30.69
N SER A 281 -8.35 18.10 -31.23
CA SER A 281 -8.71 17.52 -32.53
C SER A 281 -8.14 16.13 -32.72
N ALA A 282 -8.67 15.38 -33.66
CA ALA A 282 -8.10 14.14 -34.14
C ALA A 282 -8.43 14.00 -35.65
N SER A 283 -7.72 13.08 -36.33
CA SER A 283 -8.07 12.68 -37.69
C SER A 283 -9.44 11.96 -37.74
N ASP A 284 -10.10 11.99 -38.91
CA ASP A 284 -11.50 11.51 -39.08
C ASP A 284 -11.67 9.98 -38.90
N ASN A 285 -10.56 9.23 -38.83
CA ASN A 285 -10.57 7.78 -38.72
C ASN A 285 -10.69 7.28 -37.27
N ALA A 286 -11.01 8.15 -36.32
CA ALA A 286 -11.15 7.82 -34.89
C ALA A 286 -9.90 7.11 -34.31
N PRO A 287 -8.74 7.81 -34.25
CA PRO A 287 -7.50 7.22 -33.70
C PRO A 287 -7.67 6.75 -32.28
N GLY A 288 -7.15 5.55 -31.98
CA GLY A 288 -7.26 4.89 -30.71
C GLY A 288 -6.12 5.27 -29.75
N VAL A 289 -6.47 5.75 -28.58
CA VAL A 289 -5.54 6.09 -27.51
C VAL A 289 -5.64 5.07 -26.38
N ARG A 290 -4.47 4.68 -25.85
CA ARG A 290 -4.30 3.79 -24.72
C ARG A 290 -3.56 4.51 -23.62
N LEU A 291 -3.99 4.31 -22.38
CA LEU A 291 -3.37 4.88 -21.17
C LEU A 291 -2.79 3.78 -20.31
N ALA A 292 -1.60 3.99 -19.78
CA ALA A 292 -0.97 3.12 -18.82
C ALA A 292 -0.52 3.94 -17.59
N PHE A 293 -0.89 3.50 -16.42
CA PHE A 293 -0.62 4.15 -15.13
C PHE A 293 0.34 3.32 -14.30
N SER A 294 1.26 3.97 -13.59
CA SER A 294 2.09 3.29 -12.59
C SER A 294 2.51 4.23 -11.47
N GLU A 295 2.65 3.67 -10.27
CA GLU A 295 3.27 4.38 -9.14
C GLU A 295 4.79 4.51 -9.31
N THR A 296 5.44 3.61 -10.08
CA THR A 296 6.89 3.61 -10.31
C THR A 296 7.26 3.50 -11.79
N ARG A 297 8.41 4.04 -12.18
CA ARG A 297 8.93 3.84 -13.55
C ARG A 297 9.29 2.38 -13.84
N GLN A 298 9.66 1.64 -12.83
CA GLN A 298 10.09 0.23 -12.97
C GLN A 298 8.97 -0.64 -13.57
N PHE A 299 7.73 -0.40 -13.21
CA PHE A 299 6.57 -1.17 -13.66
C PHE A 299 5.69 -0.45 -14.69
N LEU A 300 6.14 0.72 -15.15
CA LEU A 300 5.48 1.42 -16.25
C LEU A 300 5.78 0.69 -17.55
N SER A 301 4.77 0.11 -18.16
CA SER A 301 4.83 -0.64 -19.39
C SER A 301 3.77 -0.14 -20.40
N ASN A 302 3.40 -0.97 -21.35
CA ASN A 302 2.26 -0.74 -22.22
C ASN A 302 0.91 -0.91 -21.52
N ARG A 303 0.89 -1.20 -20.22
CA ARG A 303 -0.29 -1.47 -19.39
C ARG A 303 -0.11 -0.83 -18.03
N SER A 304 -1.22 -0.56 -17.35
CA SER A 304 -1.21 -0.12 -15.95
C SER A 304 -0.68 -1.22 -15.04
N ASP A 305 0.00 -0.86 -13.97
CA ASP A 305 0.46 -1.80 -12.95
C ASP A 305 -0.68 -2.37 -12.10
N PHE A 306 -1.88 -1.79 -12.20
CA PHE A 306 -3.12 -2.22 -11.56
C PHE A 306 -4.35 -1.64 -12.26
N THR A 307 -5.46 -2.39 -12.37
CA THR A 307 -6.77 -1.92 -12.83
C THR A 307 -7.92 -2.47 -12.02
N ARG A 308 -9.03 -1.72 -11.96
CA ARG A 308 -10.29 -2.08 -11.28
C ARG A 308 -11.40 -2.52 -12.22
N SER A 309 -11.25 -2.25 -13.51
CA SER A 309 -12.30 -2.51 -14.50
C SER A 309 -12.49 -3.98 -14.84
N ASP A 310 -11.55 -4.85 -14.46
CA ASP A 310 -11.71 -6.28 -14.65
C ASP A 310 -12.68 -6.87 -13.63
N GLN A 311 -13.79 -7.39 -14.15
CA GLN A 311 -14.85 -8.04 -13.35
C GLN A 311 -14.65 -9.55 -13.19
N ALA A 312 -13.63 -10.13 -13.78
CA ALA A 312 -13.44 -11.59 -13.81
C ALA A 312 -12.81 -12.19 -12.53
N GLY A 313 -12.67 -11.39 -11.47
CA GLY A 313 -12.36 -11.91 -10.14
C GLY A 313 -10.91 -11.78 -9.71
N GLY A 314 -10.16 -10.83 -10.25
CA GLY A 314 -8.80 -10.54 -9.81
C GLY A 314 -8.33 -9.14 -10.17
N ALA A 315 -7.69 -8.48 -9.24
CA ALA A 315 -6.91 -7.31 -9.53
C ALA A 315 -5.74 -7.68 -10.46
N GLY A 316 -5.53 -6.94 -11.50
CA GLY A 316 -4.50 -7.25 -12.48
C GLY A 316 -4.01 -6.03 -13.25
N GLN A 317 -3.33 -6.28 -14.35
CA GLN A 317 -2.78 -5.25 -15.22
C GLN A 317 -3.67 -5.05 -16.44
N GLY A 318 -3.96 -3.81 -16.79
CA GLY A 318 -4.80 -3.43 -17.94
C GLY A 318 -4.47 -2.04 -18.47
N THR A 319 -5.31 -1.54 -19.34
CA THR A 319 -5.17 -0.20 -19.92
C THR A 319 -6.53 0.42 -20.14
N ASP A 320 -6.65 1.72 -19.91
CA ASP A 320 -7.81 2.50 -20.38
C ASP A 320 -7.63 2.78 -21.87
N GLN A 321 -8.63 2.48 -22.67
CA GLN A 321 -8.55 2.55 -24.15
C GLN A 321 -9.81 3.16 -24.72
N PHE A 322 -9.65 4.09 -25.68
CA PHE A 322 -10.77 4.76 -26.31
C PHE A 322 -10.42 5.38 -27.66
N ALA A 323 -11.44 5.60 -28.51
CA ALA A 323 -11.32 6.30 -29.77
C ALA A 323 -11.49 7.82 -29.55
N VAL A 324 -10.59 8.63 -30.09
CA VAL A 324 -10.66 10.09 -30.00
C VAL A 324 -11.50 10.63 -31.18
N PRO A 325 -12.61 11.36 -30.94
CA PRO A 325 -13.42 11.93 -32.01
C PRO A 325 -12.70 13.08 -32.71
N ALA A 326 -12.91 13.24 -34.01
CA ALA A 326 -12.26 14.25 -34.85
C ALA A 326 -12.38 15.69 -34.32
N ARG A 327 -13.51 16.04 -33.70
CA ARG A 327 -13.73 17.35 -33.09
C ARG A 327 -13.02 17.57 -31.73
N GLY A 328 -12.26 16.57 -31.28
CA GLY A 328 -11.74 16.54 -29.94
C GLY A 328 -12.79 16.22 -28.86
N ALA A 329 -12.33 16.10 -27.60
CA ALA A 329 -13.18 15.86 -26.44
C ALA A 329 -12.47 16.29 -25.14
N ASP A 330 -13.23 16.71 -24.17
CA ASP A 330 -12.79 16.75 -22.78
C ASP A 330 -13.09 15.37 -22.17
N TRP A 331 -12.06 14.52 -22.11
CA TRP A 331 -12.20 13.17 -21.58
C TRP A 331 -11.87 13.14 -20.09
N THR A 332 -12.70 12.45 -19.33
CA THR A 332 -12.46 12.15 -17.91
C THR A 332 -12.65 10.66 -17.70
N ASP A 333 -11.71 10.03 -17.02
CA ASP A 333 -11.82 8.61 -16.72
C ASP A 333 -13.04 8.33 -15.84
N ARG A 334 -13.79 7.28 -16.19
CA ARG A 334 -14.99 6.84 -15.45
C ARG A 334 -15.13 5.34 -15.58
N LYS A 335 -15.13 4.66 -14.44
CA LYS A 335 -15.35 3.21 -14.40
C LYS A 335 -16.63 2.81 -15.14
N GLY A 336 -16.57 1.66 -15.80
CA GLY A 336 -17.70 1.09 -16.53
C GLY A 336 -17.93 1.66 -17.93
N PHE A 337 -17.02 2.52 -18.42
CA PHE A 337 -17.03 2.84 -19.83
C PHE A 337 -16.58 1.60 -20.61
N GLN A 338 -17.54 0.84 -21.08
CA GLN A 338 -17.33 -0.30 -21.96
C GLN A 338 -18.15 -0.11 -23.23
N SER A 339 -17.52 -0.38 -24.35
CA SER A 339 -18.17 -0.44 -25.65
C SER A 339 -17.69 -1.72 -26.33
N GLY A 340 -18.55 -2.73 -26.38
CA GLY A 340 -18.17 -4.11 -26.74
C GLY A 340 -17.61 -4.88 -25.55
N ASP A 341 -16.73 -5.85 -25.81
CA ASP A 341 -16.24 -6.81 -24.79
C ASP A 341 -14.97 -6.38 -24.09
N LYS A 342 -14.36 -5.28 -24.50
CA LYS A 342 -13.00 -4.97 -24.04
C LYS A 342 -12.69 -3.50 -24.01
N VAL A 343 -13.44 -2.73 -23.30
CA VAL A 343 -12.99 -1.39 -22.97
C VAL A 343 -12.71 -1.33 -21.50
N PHE A 344 -11.51 -0.93 -21.17
CA PHE A 344 -11.08 -0.66 -19.82
C PHE A 344 -11.17 0.84 -19.60
N ALA A 345 -12.03 1.25 -18.69
CA ALA A 345 -12.05 2.58 -18.12
C ALA A 345 -12.14 2.38 -16.61
N ASP A 346 -11.01 2.52 -15.96
CA ASP A 346 -10.85 2.14 -14.56
C ASP A 346 -11.42 3.17 -13.60
N GLY A 347 -11.54 4.41 -14.05
CA GLY A 347 -12.10 5.51 -13.31
C GLY A 347 -11.07 6.18 -12.40
N LEU A 348 -11.03 5.78 -11.14
CA LEU A 348 -10.08 6.34 -10.19
C LEU A 348 -8.72 5.60 -10.27
N HIS A 349 -7.63 6.35 -10.33
CA HIS A 349 -6.27 5.82 -10.27
C HIS A 349 -5.45 6.41 -9.13
N GLY A 350 -4.59 5.58 -8.52
CA GLY A 350 -3.46 5.99 -7.69
C GLY A 350 -2.16 5.74 -8.47
N PHE A 351 -1.43 6.80 -8.84
CA PHE A 351 -0.26 6.68 -9.72
C PHE A 351 0.66 7.89 -9.59
N ARG A 352 1.88 7.77 -10.12
CA ARG A 352 2.80 8.87 -10.35
C ARG A 352 3.04 9.13 -11.83
N TYR A 353 3.11 8.09 -12.64
CA TYR A 353 3.42 8.14 -14.07
C TYR A 353 2.22 7.76 -14.92
N LEU A 354 2.02 8.49 -16.01
CA LEU A 354 1.00 8.21 -17.02
C LEU A 354 1.66 8.20 -18.40
N THR A 355 1.50 7.11 -19.13
CA THR A 355 1.85 7.01 -20.54
C THR A 355 0.59 7.07 -21.41
N ILE A 356 0.60 7.93 -22.40
CA ILE A 356 -0.44 8.08 -23.43
C ILE A 356 0.14 7.58 -24.74
N THR A 357 -0.46 6.54 -25.33
CA THR A 357 0.02 5.90 -26.56
C THR A 357 -1.09 5.89 -27.62
N LEU A 358 -0.76 6.20 -28.88
CA LEU A 358 -1.70 6.11 -30.00
C LEU A 358 -1.46 4.78 -30.73
N ASP A 359 -2.14 3.71 -30.25
CA ASP A 359 -2.04 2.37 -30.86
C ASP A 359 -3.21 1.44 -30.47
N ALA A 360 -4.25 1.94 -29.80
CA ALA A 360 -5.39 1.12 -29.42
C ALA A 360 -6.08 0.52 -30.67
N LEU A 361 -6.31 -0.79 -30.60
CA LEU A 361 -6.98 -1.55 -31.66
C LEU A 361 -8.50 -1.49 -31.47
N SER A 362 -9.24 -1.71 -32.54
CA SER A 362 -10.70 -1.80 -32.51
C SER A 362 -11.19 -3.03 -31.72
N SER A 363 -10.39 -4.06 -31.60
CA SER A 363 -10.64 -5.21 -30.71
C SER A 363 -10.65 -4.82 -29.21
N ASP A 364 -9.94 -3.77 -28.85
CA ASP A 364 -9.78 -3.30 -27.49
C ASP A 364 -10.67 -2.07 -27.20
N ALA A 365 -10.82 -1.18 -28.18
CA ALA A 365 -11.66 0.03 -28.09
C ALA A 365 -12.49 0.18 -29.39
N PRO A 366 -13.79 -0.12 -29.38
CA PRO A 366 -14.62 -0.13 -30.57
C PRO A 366 -14.50 1.15 -31.41
N ALA A 367 -14.43 0.97 -32.70
CA ALA A 367 -14.20 2.00 -33.73
C ALA A 367 -12.81 2.66 -33.71
N ALA A 368 -11.95 2.33 -32.75
CA ALA A 368 -10.60 2.86 -32.69
C ALA A 368 -9.73 2.33 -33.83
N GLN A 369 -8.87 3.20 -34.34
CA GLN A 369 -7.84 2.80 -35.31
C GLN A 369 -6.46 3.04 -34.70
N PRO A 370 -5.51 2.08 -34.82
CA PRO A 370 -4.17 2.22 -34.22
C PRO A 370 -3.26 3.20 -34.98
N TRP A 371 -3.84 4.11 -35.75
CA TRP A 371 -3.14 5.10 -36.55
C TRP A 371 -3.98 6.38 -36.71
N GLY A 372 -3.33 7.49 -37.09
CA GLY A 372 -3.97 8.79 -37.26
C GLY A 372 -3.20 9.90 -36.56
N GLU A 373 -3.85 11.00 -36.32
CA GLU A 373 -3.31 12.17 -35.62
C GLU A 373 -4.21 12.54 -34.45
N VAL A 374 -3.62 12.90 -33.32
CA VAL A 374 -4.33 13.34 -32.12
C VAL A 374 -3.64 14.58 -31.57
N GLU A 375 -4.37 15.67 -31.40
CA GLU A 375 -3.88 16.87 -30.71
C GLU A 375 -4.40 16.96 -29.29
N ILE A 376 -3.46 17.10 -28.32
CA ILE A 376 -3.75 17.18 -26.89
C ILE A 376 -3.37 18.58 -26.38
N ASP A 377 -4.33 19.25 -25.71
CA ASP A 377 -4.11 20.54 -25.06
C ASP A 377 -3.47 20.38 -23.69
N SER A 378 -3.98 19.43 -22.88
CA SER A 378 -3.51 19.28 -21.51
C SER A 378 -3.86 17.92 -20.93
N VAL A 379 -3.06 17.52 -19.93
CA VAL A 379 -3.31 16.40 -19.03
C VAL A 379 -3.46 16.95 -17.62
N ALA A 380 -4.41 16.44 -16.87
CA ALA A 380 -4.66 16.79 -15.49
C ALA A 380 -5.23 15.58 -14.72
N LEU A 381 -5.33 15.71 -13.41
CA LEU A 381 -6.02 14.81 -12.50
C LEU A 381 -7.03 15.61 -11.68
N SER A 382 -8.26 15.13 -11.58
CA SER A 382 -9.21 15.59 -10.57
C SER A 382 -8.90 14.87 -9.25
N PHE A 383 -8.15 15.51 -8.36
CA PHE A 383 -7.66 14.95 -7.11
C PHE A 383 -8.83 14.70 -6.14
N THR A 384 -8.98 13.49 -5.64
CA THR A 384 -10.08 13.07 -4.75
C THR A 384 -9.69 13.00 -3.29
N GLY A 385 -8.45 12.63 -2.97
CA GLY A 385 -7.97 12.52 -1.59
C GLY A 385 -8.16 13.79 -0.75
N TYR A 386 -7.96 13.72 0.54
CA TYR A 386 -8.04 14.91 1.40
C TYR A 386 -7.00 15.96 0.99
N LEU A 387 -7.43 17.21 0.83
CA LEU A 387 -6.55 18.29 0.38
C LEU A 387 -5.86 18.97 1.57
N GLY A 388 -4.75 18.37 2.03
CA GLY A 388 -3.97 18.80 3.19
C GLY A 388 -3.08 20.00 2.93
N THR A 389 -3.66 21.18 2.66
CA THR A 389 -2.89 22.42 2.49
C THR A 389 -2.39 22.95 3.84
N PRO A 390 -1.37 23.84 3.90
CA PRO A 390 -0.93 24.43 5.15
C PRO A 390 -2.04 25.07 5.98
N GLY A 391 -3.12 25.52 5.34
CA GLY A 391 -4.27 26.13 6.03
C GLY A 391 -5.22 25.11 6.68
N THR A 392 -5.17 23.85 6.28
CA THR A 392 -6.02 22.79 6.82
C THR A 392 -5.37 21.96 7.93
N TYR A 393 -4.03 22.04 8.07
CA TYR A 393 -3.32 21.36 9.15
C TYR A 393 -3.72 21.93 10.52
N ARG A 394 -4.20 21.07 11.39
CA ARG A 394 -4.48 21.37 12.80
C ARG A 394 -3.32 20.98 13.71
N GLY A 395 -2.60 19.90 13.33
CA GLY A 395 -1.35 19.49 13.96
C GLY A 395 -0.18 19.61 13.00
N TRP A 396 1.02 19.83 13.54
CA TRP A 396 2.26 19.95 12.77
C TRP A 396 3.47 19.62 13.63
N PHE A 397 4.58 19.28 12.98
CA PHE A 397 5.84 18.90 13.62
C PHE A 397 7.02 19.53 12.88
N LEU A 398 8.07 19.84 13.60
CA LEU A 398 9.36 20.27 13.06
C LEU A 398 10.47 19.93 14.05
N CYS A 399 11.63 19.48 13.55
CA CYS A 399 12.81 19.23 14.37
C CYS A 399 14.10 19.63 13.63
N SER A 400 15.24 19.49 14.31
CA SER A 400 16.57 19.82 13.75
C SER A 400 17.03 18.88 12.65
N ASP A 401 16.40 17.72 12.48
CA ASP A 401 16.70 16.73 11.46
C ASP A 401 15.73 16.87 10.28
N ASP A 402 16.25 17.32 9.13
CA ASP A 402 15.48 17.55 7.92
C ASP A 402 14.87 16.26 7.34
N GLU A 403 15.54 15.11 7.48
CA GLU A 403 15.03 13.82 7.02
C GLU A 403 13.79 13.40 7.82
N LEU A 404 13.83 13.53 9.14
CA LEU A 404 12.69 13.23 10.00
C LEU A 404 11.49 14.14 9.70
N ASN A 405 11.73 15.41 9.36
CA ASN A 405 10.68 16.31 8.91
C ASN A 405 10.04 15.80 7.61
N ARG A 406 10.83 15.43 6.59
CA ARG A 406 10.31 14.87 5.34
C ARG A 406 9.50 13.59 5.58
N TYR A 407 9.96 12.68 6.43
CA TYR A 407 9.24 11.45 6.73
C TYR A 407 7.90 11.72 7.43
N TRP A 408 7.86 12.68 8.34
CA TRP A 408 6.61 13.08 9.02
C TRP A 408 5.57 13.62 8.02
N TYR A 409 5.97 14.51 7.11
CA TYR A 409 5.06 15.07 6.09
C TYR A 409 4.78 14.11 4.94
N GLY A 410 5.68 13.21 4.64
CA GLY A 410 5.43 12.07 3.73
C GLY A 410 4.34 11.13 4.27
N ALA A 411 4.38 10.83 5.59
CA ALA A 411 3.33 10.08 6.26
C ALA A 411 1.98 10.80 6.21
N SER A 412 1.96 12.12 6.51
CA SER A 412 0.74 12.92 6.41
C SER A 412 0.15 12.87 5.00
N TYR A 413 0.98 13.09 3.98
CA TYR A 413 0.54 13.06 2.59
C TYR A 413 0.04 11.67 2.16
N THR A 414 0.74 10.61 2.55
CA THR A 414 0.28 9.22 2.31
C THR A 414 -1.11 9.01 2.91
N ASN A 415 -1.33 9.51 4.12
CA ASN A 415 -2.63 9.41 4.78
C ASN A 415 -3.71 10.29 4.13
N GLU A 416 -3.34 11.48 3.62
CA GLU A 416 -4.24 12.39 2.91
C GLU A 416 -4.79 11.77 1.62
N ILE A 417 -3.97 11.05 0.85
CA ILE A 417 -4.40 10.43 -0.41
C ILE A 417 -5.19 9.14 -0.22
N VAL A 418 -5.17 8.54 0.98
CA VAL A 418 -6.05 7.40 1.33
C VAL A 418 -7.26 7.84 2.16
N THR A 419 -7.36 9.13 2.55
CA THR A 419 -8.55 9.72 3.18
C THR A 419 -9.44 10.30 2.09
N ASP A 420 -10.53 9.60 1.77
CA ASP A 420 -11.36 9.95 0.61
C ASP A 420 -12.84 9.62 0.88
N THR A 421 -13.70 10.10 0.00
CA THR A 421 -15.11 9.71 0.00
C THR A 421 -15.26 8.30 -0.54
N PHE A 422 -15.86 7.40 0.25
CA PHE A 422 -16.11 6.03 -0.20
C PHE A 422 -17.09 6.02 -1.38
N ARG A 423 -16.69 5.34 -2.44
CA ARG A 423 -17.51 5.07 -3.62
C ARG A 423 -17.35 3.61 -4.00
N GLN A 424 -18.44 2.91 -4.16
CA GLN A 424 -18.42 1.50 -4.54
C GLN A 424 -17.65 1.25 -5.84
N ASP A 425 -17.69 2.19 -6.78
CA ASP A 425 -17.03 2.07 -8.08
C ASP A 425 -15.49 2.24 -8.00
N ASP A 426 -14.96 2.77 -6.90
CA ASP A 426 -13.53 3.03 -6.72
C ASP A 426 -12.80 1.93 -5.93
N VAL A 427 -13.53 0.91 -5.45
CA VAL A 427 -12.93 -0.23 -4.75
C VAL A 427 -12.51 -1.32 -5.72
N ASP A 428 -11.72 -2.27 -5.20
CA ASP A 428 -11.26 -3.45 -5.91
C ASP A 428 -12.43 -4.24 -6.56
N PRO A 429 -12.25 -4.84 -7.75
CA PRO A 429 -13.30 -5.58 -8.47
C PRO A 429 -13.82 -6.82 -7.76
N ARG A 430 -13.23 -7.23 -6.64
CA ARG A 430 -13.71 -8.35 -5.82
C ARG A 430 -15.15 -8.17 -5.29
N GLY A 431 -15.71 -6.98 -5.42
CA GLY A 431 -17.06 -6.68 -4.94
C GLY A 431 -17.13 -6.42 -3.43
N ALA A 432 -16.01 -6.10 -2.80
CA ALA A 432 -15.96 -5.68 -1.40
C ALA A 432 -16.46 -4.24 -1.28
N TRP A 433 -17.68 -4.05 -0.81
CA TRP A 433 -18.30 -2.73 -0.65
C TRP A 433 -19.28 -2.70 0.53
N SER A 434 -19.63 -1.51 0.96
CA SER A 434 -20.67 -1.29 1.96
C SER A 434 -21.59 -0.14 1.55
N ALA A 435 -22.88 -0.43 1.36
CA ALA A 435 -23.87 0.59 0.99
C ALA A 435 -24.01 1.68 2.06
N SER A 436 -23.73 1.37 3.33
CA SER A 436 -23.77 2.33 4.43
C SER A 436 -22.61 3.31 4.42
N LEU A 437 -21.53 3.01 3.71
CA LEU A 437 -20.37 3.92 3.56
C LEU A 437 -20.47 4.81 2.33
N GLU A 438 -21.29 4.48 1.34
CA GLU A 438 -21.41 5.27 0.10
C GLU A 438 -21.60 6.76 0.39
N GLY A 439 -20.71 7.58 -0.17
CA GLY A 439 -20.70 9.03 0.00
C GLY A 439 -20.13 9.54 1.33
N LYS A 440 -19.69 8.66 2.24
CA LYS A 440 -19.06 9.05 3.50
C LYS A 440 -17.55 9.14 3.37
N LEU A 441 -16.94 10.02 4.16
CA LEU A 441 -15.49 10.07 4.29
C LEU A 441 -14.98 8.83 5.05
N VAL A 442 -13.94 8.18 4.52
CA VAL A 442 -13.30 7.00 5.12
C VAL A 442 -11.78 7.09 5.02
N LEU A 443 -11.09 6.20 5.70
CA LEU A 443 -9.68 5.88 5.50
C LEU A 443 -9.60 4.57 4.75
N HIS A 444 -9.12 4.61 3.51
CA HIS A 444 -8.77 3.43 2.73
C HIS A 444 -7.40 2.89 3.15
N ASP A 445 -7.08 1.64 2.79
CA ASP A 445 -5.78 1.04 2.98
C ASP A 445 -4.72 1.65 2.05
N GLY A 446 -4.97 1.69 0.74
CA GLY A 446 -4.05 2.17 -0.28
C GLY A 446 -4.68 3.16 -1.27
N ALA A 447 -3.81 3.94 -1.95
CA ALA A 447 -4.25 4.89 -2.98
C ALA A 447 -4.55 4.20 -4.32
N LYS A 448 -3.72 3.23 -4.72
CA LYS A 448 -3.82 2.50 -5.98
C LYS A 448 -4.84 1.38 -5.91
N ARG A 449 -4.71 0.51 -4.93
CA ARG A 449 -5.45 -0.74 -4.79
C ARG A 449 -5.82 -1.01 -3.34
N ASP A 450 -6.47 -1.94 -3.14
CA ASP A 450 -7.74 -2.46 -2.75
C ASP A 450 -8.76 -1.32 -2.64
N ARG A 451 -8.40 -0.20 -2.01
CA ARG A 451 -9.25 0.94 -1.65
C ARG A 451 -10.44 0.51 -0.78
N ASP A 452 -10.14 -0.43 0.09
CA ASP A 452 -11.06 -0.88 1.12
C ASP A 452 -10.71 -0.23 2.47
N PRO A 453 -11.69 0.09 3.32
CA PRO A 453 -11.43 0.68 4.63
C PRO A 453 -11.10 -0.40 5.66
N TYR A 454 -9.92 -1.02 5.54
CA TYR A 454 -9.46 -2.07 6.46
C TYR A 454 -9.22 -1.53 7.88
N VAL A 455 -9.83 -2.18 8.88
CA VAL A 455 -9.71 -1.72 10.28
C VAL A 455 -8.31 -1.92 10.87
N GLY A 456 -7.53 -2.87 10.38
CA GLY A 456 -6.13 -3.05 10.79
C GLY A 456 -5.28 -1.84 10.46
N ASP A 457 -5.50 -1.25 9.30
CA ASP A 457 -4.83 -0.03 8.83
C ASP A 457 -5.11 1.17 9.73
N LEU A 458 -6.33 1.26 10.26
CA LEU A 458 -6.72 2.34 11.18
C LEU A 458 -5.86 2.40 12.44
N ALA A 459 -5.24 1.30 12.87
CA ALA A 459 -4.35 1.28 14.03
C ALA A 459 -3.16 2.26 13.87
N VAL A 460 -2.82 2.61 12.64
CA VAL A 460 -1.77 3.56 12.29
C VAL A 460 -2.33 4.80 11.61
N SER A 461 -3.09 4.62 10.53
CA SER A 461 -3.62 5.71 9.69
C SER A 461 -4.55 6.65 10.45
N ALA A 462 -5.41 6.13 11.32
CA ALA A 462 -6.28 6.97 12.14
C ALA A 462 -5.50 7.82 13.15
N ARG A 463 -4.43 7.28 13.77
CA ARG A 463 -3.56 8.08 14.65
C ARG A 463 -2.87 9.21 13.89
N THR A 464 -2.42 8.95 12.66
CA THR A 464 -1.87 9.97 11.76
C THR A 464 -2.88 11.07 11.50
N LEU A 465 -4.12 10.69 11.19
CA LEU A 465 -5.21 11.63 10.94
C LEU A 465 -5.55 12.49 12.18
N TYR A 466 -5.66 11.88 13.37
CA TYR A 466 -5.95 12.62 14.61
C TYR A 466 -4.85 13.63 14.97
N LEU A 467 -3.62 13.40 14.54
CA LEU A 467 -2.49 14.27 14.81
C LEU A 467 -2.27 15.37 13.77
N THR A 468 -2.95 15.28 12.62
CA THR A 468 -2.81 16.25 11.50
C THR A 468 -4.10 17.00 11.19
N HIS A 469 -5.19 16.26 10.97
CA HIS A 469 -6.47 16.73 10.44
C HIS A 469 -7.64 16.18 11.29
N ASP A 470 -7.70 16.56 12.56
CA ASP A 470 -8.70 16.09 13.53
C ASP A 470 -10.15 16.44 13.13
N ASP A 471 -10.34 17.46 12.29
CA ASP A 471 -11.62 17.81 11.70
C ASP A 471 -12.17 16.74 10.74
N THR A 472 -11.34 15.76 10.38
CA THR A 472 -11.73 14.59 9.57
C THR A 472 -11.80 13.28 10.39
N ALA A 473 -11.79 13.33 11.71
CA ALA A 473 -11.86 12.16 12.59
C ALA A 473 -13.10 11.27 12.35
N GLU A 474 -14.13 11.83 11.70
CA GLU A 474 -15.31 11.07 11.27
C GLU A 474 -14.97 9.97 10.26
N ALA A 475 -13.87 10.07 9.51
CA ALA A 475 -13.44 9.04 8.56
C ALA A 475 -13.19 7.70 9.28
N ALA A 476 -12.43 7.72 10.37
CA ALA A 476 -12.21 6.52 11.18
C ALA A 476 -13.51 6.05 11.86
N ARG A 477 -14.31 6.98 12.42
CA ARG A 477 -15.61 6.64 13.04
C ARG A 477 -16.56 5.94 12.07
N ASN A 478 -16.65 6.40 10.82
CA ASN A 478 -17.53 5.83 9.82
C ASN A 478 -17.19 4.37 9.55
N VAL A 479 -15.90 4.05 9.40
CA VAL A 479 -15.43 2.67 9.23
C VAL A 479 -15.71 1.82 10.45
N LEU A 480 -15.33 2.28 11.65
CA LEU A 480 -15.54 1.54 12.91
C LEU A 480 -17.02 1.27 13.17
N ALA A 481 -17.90 2.24 12.88
CA ALA A 481 -19.33 2.12 13.04
C ALA A 481 -19.93 1.11 12.04
N ASP A 482 -19.53 1.18 10.78
CA ASP A 482 -19.99 0.28 9.73
C ASP A 482 -19.66 -1.18 10.06
N LEU A 483 -18.42 -1.45 10.44
CA LEU A 483 -17.97 -2.81 10.79
C LEU A 483 -18.68 -3.36 12.03
N ALA A 484 -18.94 -2.52 13.03
CA ALA A 484 -19.73 -2.91 14.20
C ALA A 484 -21.17 -3.27 13.83
N GLU A 485 -21.82 -2.46 13.00
CA GLU A 485 -23.21 -2.68 12.56
C GLU A 485 -23.37 -3.95 11.72
N HIS A 486 -22.26 -4.47 11.16
CA HIS A 486 -22.20 -5.72 10.42
C HIS A 486 -21.53 -6.88 11.21
N GLN A 487 -21.42 -6.74 12.53
CA GLN A 487 -20.92 -7.81 13.39
C GLN A 487 -21.75 -9.10 13.24
N ARG A 488 -21.08 -10.23 13.00
CA ARG A 488 -21.75 -11.54 12.91
C ARG A 488 -22.41 -11.95 14.22
N ALA A 489 -23.35 -12.88 14.13
CA ALA A 489 -24.07 -13.40 15.29
C ALA A 489 -23.15 -14.05 16.33
N ASP A 490 -22.06 -14.70 15.89
CA ASP A 490 -21.02 -15.29 16.73
C ASP A 490 -20.08 -14.27 17.39
N GLY A 491 -20.20 -13.00 17.04
CA GLY A 491 -19.43 -11.90 17.59
C GLY A 491 -18.22 -11.47 16.78
N TRP A 492 -17.87 -12.17 15.69
CA TRP A 492 -16.79 -11.75 14.81
C TRP A 492 -17.14 -10.46 14.07
N ILE A 493 -16.15 -9.56 13.91
CA ILE A 493 -16.29 -8.28 13.22
C ILE A 493 -15.59 -8.36 11.86
N PRO A 494 -16.21 -7.92 10.76
CA PRO A 494 -15.60 -7.88 9.43
C PRO A 494 -14.35 -6.99 9.41
N PRO A 495 -13.35 -7.32 8.57
CA PRO A 495 -12.09 -6.56 8.52
C PRO A 495 -12.17 -5.26 7.71
N ALA A 496 -13.09 -5.21 6.72
CA ALA A 496 -13.23 -4.12 5.75
C ALA A 496 -14.68 -4.00 5.29
N SER A 497 -14.95 -3.26 4.22
CA SER A 497 -16.28 -3.25 3.59
C SER A 497 -16.70 -4.67 3.19
N ILE A 498 -18.01 -4.98 3.26
CA ILE A 498 -18.43 -6.34 3.55
C ILE A 498 -19.42 -6.96 2.60
N SER A 499 -20.05 -6.19 1.72
CA SER A 499 -20.99 -6.76 0.76
C SER A 499 -20.27 -7.46 -0.38
N GLY A 500 -20.72 -8.65 -0.76
CA GLY A 500 -20.17 -9.44 -1.84
C GLY A 500 -18.91 -10.24 -1.48
N TYR A 501 -17.97 -9.65 -0.80
CA TYR A 501 -16.72 -10.31 -0.39
C TYR A 501 -16.39 -10.01 1.08
N THR A 502 -16.19 -11.04 1.85
CA THR A 502 -15.76 -10.91 3.25
C THR A 502 -14.54 -11.78 3.50
N LEU A 503 -13.43 -11.13 3.79
CA LEU A 503 -12.15 -11.79 4.07
C LEU A 503 -12.12 -12.25 5.53
N PRO A 504 -11.97 -13.55 5.84
CA PRO A 504 -11.88 -14.01 7.21
C PRO A 504 -10.49 -13.74 7.77
N LEU A 505 -10.34 -12.68 8.59
CA LEU A 505 -9.12 -12.36 9.29
C LEU A 505 -9.27 -12.60 10.79
N PHE A 506 -8.23 -13.18 11.41
CA PHE A 506 -8.25 -13.63 12.81
C PHE A 506 -7.95 -12.49 13.80
N ASP A 507 -7.09 -11.58 13.40
CA ASP A 507 -6.58 -10.46 14.21
C ASP A 507 -7.42 -9.18 14.11
N TYR A 508 -8.10 -8.93 12.99
CA TYR A 508 -8.78 -7.66 12.70
C TYR A 508 -9.89 -7.27 13.68
N PRO A 509 -10.70 -8.19 14.24
CA PRO A 509 -11.64 -7.82 15.29
C PRO A 509 -10.97 -7.27 16.55
N LEU A 510 -9.71 -7.62 16.84
CA LEU A 510 -8.93 -7.00 17.93
C LEU A 510 -8.55 -5.57 17.60
N TYR A 511 -8.18 -5.30 16.32
CA TYR A 511 -7.94 -3.94 15.87
C TYR A 511 -9.19 -3.06 15.95
N TRP A 512 -10.37 -3.60 15.67
CA TRP A 512 -11.60 -2.85 15.88
C TRP A 512 -11.73 -2.36 17.33
N VAL A 513 -11.37 -3.19 18.30
CA VAL A 513 -11.40 -2.81 19.73
C VAL A 513 -10.37 -1.72 20.04
N THR A 514 -9.12 -1.91 19.62
CA THR A 514 -8.04 -0.96 19.90
C THR A 514 -8.23 0.37 19.18
N CYS A 515 -8.68 0.35 17.93
CA CYS A 515 -9.01 1.56 17.17
C CYS A 515 -10.24 2.29 17.73
N SER A 516 -11.21 1.56 18.29
CA SER A 516 -12.34 2.18 19.02
C SER A 516 -11.88 2.93 20.28
N TRP A 517 -10.92 2.37 21.02
CA TRP A 517 -10.29 3.09 22.13
C TRP A 517 -9.51 4.31 21.65
N ASP A 518 -8.68 4.17 20.61
CA ASP A 518 -7.93 5.30 20.04
C ASP A 518 -8.87 6.43 19.60
N TYR A 519 -9.94 6.11 18.88
CA TYR A 519 -10.93 7.11 18.49
C TYR A 519 -11.46 7.89 19.68
N VAL A 520 -11.85 7.19 20.75
CA VAL A 520 -12.38 7.83 21.97
C VAL A 520 -11.28 8.58 22.74
N LEU A 521 -10.07 8.04 22.76
CA LEU A 521 -8.91 8.68 23.43
C LEU A 521 -8.60 10.05 22.82
N TYR A 522 -8.61 10.17 21.48
CA TYR A 522 -8.31 11.42 20.80
C TYR A 522 -9.50 12.39 20.73
N THR A 523 -10.72 11.88 20.53
CA THR A 523 -11.91 12.71 20.31
C THR A 523 -12.73 13.01 21.56
N GLY A 524 -12.69 12.12 22.56
CA GLY A 524 -13.56 12.17 23.72
C GLY A 524 -15.01 11.73 23.44
N ASP A 525 -15.31 11.12 22.31
CA ASP A 525 -16.67 10.72 21.91
C ASP A 525 -17.20 9.57 22.76
N ARG A 526 -17.75 9.93 23.92
CA ARG A 526 -18.39 8.98 24.84
C ARG A 526 -19.68 8.39 24.26
N ALA A 527 -20.35 9.09 23.34
CA ALA A 527 -21.59 8.59 22.72
C ALA A 527 -21.30 7.42 21.78
N TYR A 528 -20.21 7.48 21.01
CA TYR A 528 -19.70 6.36 20.24
C TYR A 528 -19.42 5.14 21.13
N ALA A 529 -18.62 5.33 22.20
CA ALA A 529 -18.31 4.25 23.14
C ALA A 529 -19.59 3.58 23.70
N ALA A 530 -20.59 4.38 24.11
CA ALA A 530 -21.84 3.88 24.65
C ALA A 530 -22.66 3.10 23.62
N ARG A 531 -22.71 3.57 22.38
CA ARG A 531 -23.46 2.92 21.28
C ARG A 531 -22.88 1.55 20.94
N TYR A 532 -21.56 1.44 20.84
CA TYR A 532 -20.89 0.23 20.37
C TYR A 532 -20.39 -0.70 21.50
N HIS A 533 -20.62 -0.37 22.77
CA HIS A 533 -20.29 -1.26 23.89
C HIS A 533 -20.90 -2.68 23.79
N PRO A 534 -22.16 -2.87 23.32
CA PRO A 534 -22.71 -4.23 23.13
C PRO A 534 -21.91 -5.07 22.12
N HIS A 535 -21.36 -4.45 21.08
CA HIS A 535 -20.50 -5.10 20.09
C HIS A 535 -19.15 -5.49 20.70
N LEU A 536 -18.60 -4.62 21.55
CA LEU A 536 -17.39 -4.88 22.33
C LEU A 536 -17.55 -6.12 23.22
N VAL A 537 -18.69 -6.23 23.91
CA VAL A 537 -19.02 -7.41 24.74
C VAL A 537 -19.05 -8.67 23.88
N LYS A 538 -19.70 -8.66 22.72
CA LYS A 538 -19.75 -9.85 21.85
C LYS A 538 -18.39 -10.28 21.35
N VAL A 539 -17.55 -9.38 20.89
CA VAL A 539 -16.22 -9.74 20.36
C VAL A 539 -15.30 -10.26 21.48
N LEU A 540 -15.30 -9.63 22.67
CA LEU A 540 -14.43 -10.00 23.76
C LEU A 540 -14.93 -11.15 24.65
N ASP A 541 -16.25 -11.34 24.77
CA ASP A 541 -16.83 -12.36 25.64
C ASP A 541 -17.49 -13.54 24.92
N THR A 542 -17.61 -13.47 23.59
CA THR A 542 -18.16 -14.59 22.80
C THR A 542 -17.16 -15.07 21.76
N TRP A 543 -16.73 -14.23 20.83
CA TRP A 543 -15.89 -14.65 19.71
C TRP A 543 -14.50 -15.15 20.18
N TYR A 544 -13.70 -14.28 20.83
CA TYR A 544 -12.34 -14.68 21.23
C TYR A 544 -12.28 -15.79 22.26
N PRO A 545 -13.19 -15.88 23.26
CA PRO A 545 -13.25 -17.06 24.11
C PRO A 545 -13.52 -18.37 23.36
N SER A 546 -14.27 -18.35 22.26
CA SER A 546 -14.53 -19.56 21.47
C SER A 546 -13.30 -20.10 20.73
N VAL A 547 -12.26 -19.30 20.56
CA VAL A 547 -11.00 -19.65 19.92
C VAL A 547 -9.82 -19.58 20.90
N THR A 548 -10.10 -19.59 22.19
CA THR A 548 -9.13 -19.67 23.29
C THR A 548 -9.01 -21.12 23.74
N ASP A 549 -7.80 -21.60 23.94
CA ASP A 549 -7.52 -22.96 24.40
C ASP A 549 -7.49 -23.13 25.92
N ASP A 550 -7.21 -24.34 26.41
CA ASP A 550 -7.16 -24.68 27.84
C ASP A 550 -6.05 -23.96 28.60
N ALA A 551 -5.06 -23.41 27.91
CA ALA A 551 -4.01 -22.59 28.53
C ALA A 551 -4.37 -21.10 28.61
N GLY A 552 -5.57 -20.72 28.17
CA GLY A 552 -6.06 -19.34 28.15
C GLY A 552 -5.50 -18.49 26.98
N LEU A 553 -4.85 -19.10 26.00
CA LEU A 553 -4.29 -18.42 24.83
C LEU A 553 -5.18 -18.57 23.59
N LEU A 554 -5.28 -17.51 22.80
CA LEU A 554 -5.85 -17.61 21.46
C LEU A 554 -5.05 -18.61 20.65
N SER A 555 -5.76 -19.53 20.02
CA SER A 555 -5.17 -20.61 19.21
C SER A 555 -5.89 -20.70 17.87
N LYS A 556 -5.24 -20.17 16.83
CA LYS A 556 -5.76 -20.20 15.45
C LYS A 556 -5.83 -21.65 14.95
N GLY A 557 -6.99 -22.06 14.54
CA GLY A 557 -7.35 -23.44 14.18
C GLY A 557 -8.55 -23.96 14.97
N LEU A 558 -8.77 -23.42 16.18
CA LEU A 558 -9.96 -23.74 16.96
C LEU A 558 -11.22 -23.16 16.33
N ASN A 559 -12.35 -23.79 16.55
CA ASN A 559 -13.67 -23.37 16.06
C ASN A 559 -13.69 -23.02 14.57
N GLY A 560 -12.97 -23.81 13.75
CA GLY A 560 -12.96 -23.64 12.28
C GLY A 560 -12.12 -22.48 11.74
N THR A 561 -11.29 -21.84 12.57
CA THR A 561 -10.47 -20.66 12.16
C THR A 561 -9.15 -21.03 11.47
N GLY A 562 -8.90 -22.31 11.14
CA GLY A 562 -7.66 -22.75 10.48
C GLY A 562 -7.39 -22.05 9.15
N GLY A 563 -8.45 -21.73 8.39
CA GLY A 563 -8.37 -21.02 7.11
C GLY A 563 -8.38 -19.48 7.22
N TYR A 564 -8.45 -18.91 8.43
CA TYR A 564 -8.42 -17.46 8.57
C TYR A 564 -7.02 -16.92 8.28
N GLY A 565 -6.96 -15.79 7.57
CA GLY A 565 -5.75 -15.00 7.40
C GLY A 565 -5.39 -14.15 8.62
N ASP A 566 -4.34 -13.38 8.49
CA ASP A 566 -4.00 -12.21 9.31
C ASP A 566 -3.63 -11.05 8.35
N TYR A 567 -3.14 -9.94 8.88
CA TYR A 567 -2.81 -8.73 8.11
C TYR A 567 -1.93 -8.98 6.87
N ALA A 568 -1.14 -10.05 6.81
CA ALA A 568 -0.26 -10.39 5.68
C ALA A 568 -0.46 -11.83 5.19
N PHE A 569 -1.57 -12.49 5.55
CA PHE A 569 -1.90 -13.88 5.19
C PHE A 569 -0.82 -14.89 5.56
N LEU A 570 -0.12 -14.65 6.67
CA LEU A 570 0.97 -15.50 7.13
C LEU A 570 0.44 -16.89 7.54
N GLY A 571 1.12 -17.93 7.10
CA GLY A 571 0.77 -19.34 7.34
C GLY A 571 1.00 -19.79 8.79
N ARG A 572 0.57 -18.99 9.78
CA ARG A 572 0.72 -19.21 11.23
C ARG A 572 -0.52 -19.88 11.80
N THR A 573 -0.33 -20.85 12.68
CA THR A 573 -1.41 -21.58 13.35
C THR A 573 -1.10 -21.81 14.83
N GLY A 574 -2.10 -22.20 15.61
CA GLY A 574 -1.95 -22.47 17.03
C GLY A 574 -1.77 -21.19 17.86
N ARG A 575 -1.00 -21.29 18.93
CA ARG A 575 -0.67 -20.19 19.85
C ARG A 575 0.39 -19.30 19.24
N VAL A 576 0.00 -18.17 18.68
CA VAL A 576 0.90 -17.18 18.06
C VAL A 576 1.07 -16.00 19.00
N THR A 577 2.31 -15.58 19.26
CA THR A 577 2.62 -14.49 20.20
C THR A 577 1.94 -13.19 19.78
N TYR A 578 1.98 -12.85 18.48
CA TYR A 578 1.33 -11.65 17.93
C TYR A 578 -0.15 -11.58 18.29
N TYR A 579 -0.95 -12.64 18.00
CA TYR A 579 -2.39 -12.62 18.29
C TYR A 579 -2.67 -12.44 19.78
N ASN A 580 -1.89 -13.08 20.62
CA ASN A 580 -2.06 -13.03 22.07
C ASN A 580 -1.62 -11.69 22.68
N ALA A 581 -0.56 -11.07 22.16
CA ALA A 581 -0.14 -9.73 22.57
C ALA A 581 -1.16 -8.67 22.15
N LEU A 582 -1.70 -8.76 20.92
CA LEU A 582 -2.78 -7.89 20.47
C LEU A 582 -4.07 -8.11 21.27
N TYR A 583 -4.36 -9.35 21.68
CA TYR A 583 -5.51 -9.65 22.54
C TYR A 583 -5.36 -9.01 23.93
N VAL A 584 -4.19 -9.05 24.54
CA VAL A 584 -3.90 -8.33 25.80
C VAL A 584 -4.17 -6.83 25.63
N GLN A 585 -3.72 -6.22 24.54
CA GLN A 585 -3.99 -4.81 24.25
C GLN A 585 -5.49 -4.55 24.12
N ALA A 586 -6.19 -5.32 23.30
CA ALA A 586 -7.62 -5.18 23.07
C ALA A 586 -8.44 -5.35 24.38
N LEU A 587 -8.12 -6.30 25.23
CA LEU A 587 -8.77 -6.49 26.52
C LEU A 587 -8.56 -5.28 27.46
N ARG A 588 -7.35 -4.73 27.50
CA ARG A 588 -7.06 -3.53 28.30
C ARG A 588 -7.75 -2.29 27.75
N ASP A 589 -7.80 -2.12 26.43
CA ASP A 589 -8.49 -1.01 25.78
C ASP A 589 -10.01 -1.13 25.93
N GLY A 590 -10.57 -2.34 25.80
CA GLY A 590 -11.96 -2.64 26.16
C GLY A 590 -12.28 -2.30 27.61
N ALA A 591 -11.39 -2.67 28.55
CA ALA A 591 -11.54 -2.33 29.97
C ALA A 591 -11.53 -0.81 30.23
N ARG A 592 -10.70 -0.05 29.48
CA ARG A 592 -10.70 1.44 29.53
C ARG A 592 -12.01 2.03 29.04
N LEU A 593 -12.53 1.54 27.89
CA LEU A 593 -13.85 1.94 27.36
C LEU A 593 -14.99 1.61 28.35
N ALA A 594 -14.95 0.42 28.95
CA ALA A 594 -15.95 0.02 29.95
C ALA A 594 -15.92 0.93 31.21
N ARG A 595 -14.74 1.23 31.73
CA ARG A 595 -14.57 2.18 32.87
C ARG A 595 -15.09 3.57 32.52
N LEU A 596 -14.82 4.08 31.34
CA LEU A 596 -15.35 5.36 30.87
C LEU A 596 -16.89 5.40 30.93
N LEU A 597 -17.53 4.27 30.67
CA LEU A 597 -18.99 4.13 30.68
C LEU A 597 -19.57 3.74 32.05
N GLY A 598 -18.75 3.49 33.06
CA GLY A 598 -19.18 2.98 34.37
C GLY A 598 -19.61 1.50 34.33
N ARG A 599 -19.07 0.72 33.40
CA ARG A 599 -19.31 -0.72 33.26
C ARG A 599 -18.20 -1.50 33.99
N ASP A 600 -18.11 -1.31 35.29
CA ASP A 600 -16.99 -1.81 36.13
C ASP A 600 -16.86 -3.33 36.11
N ALA A 601 -17.96 -4.07 36.01
CA ALA A 601 -17.93 -5.54 35.92
C ALA A 601 -17.22 -6.02 34.65
N ASP A 602 -17.52 -5.39 33.50
CA ASP A 602 -16.88 -5.70 32.23
C ASP A 602 -15.40 -5.31 32.27
N ALA A 603 -15.11 -4.13 32.78
CA ALA A 603 -13.73 -3.64 32.93
C ALA A 603 -12.86 -4.57 33.81
N THR A 604 -13.41 -5.04 34.92
CA THR A 604 -12.70 -5.95 35.85
C THR A 604 -12.44 -7.30 35.19
N ARG A 605 -13.45 -7.86 34.50
CA ARG A 605 -13.36 -9.15 33.84
C ARG A 605 -12.32 -9.12 32.70
N TRP A 606 -12.35 -8.09 31.86
CA TRP A 606 -11.39 -7.98 30.76
C TRP A 606 -9.97 -7.69 31.24
N GLN A 607 -9.82 -6.87 32.29
CA GLN A 607 -8.49 -6.64 32.91
C GLN A 607 -7.90 -7.94 33.47
N ALA A 608 -8.69 -8.73 34.22
CA ALA A 608 -8.24 -10.00 34.77
C ALA A 608 -7.81 -10.97 33.66
N ARG A 609 -8.62 -11.10 32.62
CA ARG A 609 -8.27 -11.94 31.45
C ARG A 609 -6.99 -11.45 30.75
N ALA A 610 -6.80 -10.13 30.59
CA ALA A 610 -5.57 -9.59 30.01
C ALA A 610 -4.33 -9.98 30.82
N ASP A 611 -4.43 -9.97 32.16
CA ASP A 611 -3.33 -10.33 33.02
C ASP A 611 -3.04 -11.84 32.99
N GLU A 612 -4.08 -12.70 32.92
CA GLU A 612 -3.96 -14.15 32.73
C GLU A 612 -3.29 -14.49 31.37
N VAL A 613 -3.74 -13.87 30.27
CA VAL A 613 -3.14 -14.05 28.94
C VAL A 613 -1.68 -13.60 28.93
N ALA A 614 -1.36 -12.45 29.52
CA ALA A 614 0.01 -11.95 29.61
C ALA A 614 0.93 -12.91 30.37
N GLN A 615 0.44 -13.51 31.46
CA GLN A 615 1.18 -14.51 32.23
C GLN A 615 1.39 -15.80 31.42
N ALA A 616 0.36 -16.26 30.67
CA ALA A 616 0.45 -17.45 29.83
C ALA A 616 1.44 -17.25 28.66
N VAL A 617 1.44 -16.07 28.02
CA VAL A 617 2.42 -15.71 26.97
C VAL A 617 3.84 -15.80 27.53
N ASN A 618 4.10 -15.19 28.69
CA ASN A 618 5.40 -15.24 29.34
C ASN A 618 5.86 -16.66 29.73
N SER A 619 4.92 -17.53 30.03
CA SER A 619 5.23 -18.89 30.48
C SER A 619 5.42 -19.90 29.35
N LEU A 620 4.70 -19.68 28.22
CA LEU A 620 4.58 -20.69 27.17
C LEU A 620 5.24 -20.29 25.86
N LEU A 621 5.48 -18.98 25.64
CA LEU A 621 5.98 -18.47 24.37
C LEU A 621 7.33 -17.74 24.52
N TRP A 622 7.91 -17.66 25.71
CA TRP A 622 9.25 -17.12 25.93
C TRP A 622 10.30 -18.19 25.64
N ASP A 623 11.17 -17.94 24.67
CA ASP A 623 12.37 -18.73 24.40
C ASP A 623 13.56 -18.14 25.17
N ALA A 624 13.95 -18.82 26.24
CA ALA A 624 15.04 -18.36 27.10
C ALA A 624 16.43 -18.46 26.43
N ASP A 625 16.61 -19.38 25.49
CA ASP A 625 17.88 -19.59 24.80
C ASP A 625 18.11 -18.48 23.75
N ALA A 626 17.07 -18.07 23.04
CA ALA A 626 17.11 -16.93 22.12
C ALA A 626 16.98 -15.58 22.83
N GLY A 627 16.37 -15.55 24.01
CA GLY A 627 16.03 -14.33 24.71
C GLY A 627 14.97 -13.50 24.00
N ALA A 628 14.01 -14.15 23.34
CA ALA A 628 12.94 -13.55 22.58
C ALA A 628 11.66 -14.39 22.66
N TYR A 629 10.51 -13.85 22.24
CA TYR A 629 9.27 -14.61 22.15
C TYR A 629 9.20 -15.38 20.84
N LEU A 630 8.84 -16.67 20.93
CA LEU A 630 8.53 -17.50 19.76
C LEU A 630 7.43 -16.86 18.93
N ASP A 631 7.52 -16.97 17.61
CA ASP A 631 6.41 -16.60 16.71
C ASP A 631 5.16 -17.44 17.03
N SER A 632 5.36 -18.78 17.12
CA SER A 632 4.28 -19.72 17.44
C SER A 632 4.81 -20.84 18.33
N ALA A 633 3.96 -21.36 19.21
CA ALA A 633 4.26 -22.56 20.01
C ALA A 633 4.37 -23.84 19.18
N THR A 634 4.00 -23.80 17.90
CA THR A 634 4.00 -24.94 16.99
C THR A 634 4.82 -24.66 15.74
N GLY A 635 5.48 -25.71 15.21
CA GLY A 635 6.30 -25.60 14.01
C GLY A 635 7.77 -25.31 14.29
N PRO A 636 8.54 -24.86 13.30
CA PRO A 636 9.95 -24.50 13.46
C PRO A 636 10.13 -23.32 14.42
N VAL A 637 11.24 -23.32 15.17
CA VAL A 637 11.61 -22.21 16.04
C VAL A 637 11.94 -20.98 15.19
N ARG A 638 11.28 -19.87 15.49
CA ARG A 638 11.47 -18.56 14.85
C ARG A 638 10.93 -17.46 15.75
N HIS A 639 11.44 -16.26 15.58
CA HIS A 639 11.05 -15.08 16.35
C HIS A 639 10.67 -13.95 15.40
N ALA A 640 9.38 -13.56 15.45
CA ALA A 640 8.84 -12.54 14.58
C ALA A 640 8.89 -11.16 15.23
N GLN A 641 9.07 -10.13 14.40
CA GLN A 641 9.08 -8.72 14.79
C GLN A 641 7.79 -8.30 15.50
N ASP A 642 6.62 -8.67 14.94
CA ASP A 642 5.31 -8.24 15.43
C ASP A 642 5.01 -8.72 16.85
N GLY A 643 5.18 -10.01 17.13
CA GLY A 643 4.93 -10.61 18.44
C GLY A 643 5.86 -10.06 19.50
N ASN A 644 7.16 -9.96 19.20
CA ASN A 644 8.16 -9.43 20.13
C ASN A 644 7.94 -7.94 20.42
N ALA A 645 7.68 -7.14 19.41
CA ALA A 645 7.40 -5.71 19.55
C ALA A 645 6.14 -5.46 20.39
N LEU A 646 5.04 -6.15 20.08
CA LEU A 646 3.79 -6.01 20.84
C LEU A 646 3.90 -6.51 22.27
N ALA A 647 4.67 -7.56 22.54
CA ALA A 647 4.90 -8.02 23.92
C ALA A 647 5.56 -6.92 24.77
N VAL A 648 6.45 -6.11 24.17
CA VAL A 648 7.06 -4.95 24.85
C VAL A 648 6.05 -3.80 24.97
N VAL A 649 5.39 -3.40 23.90
CA VAL A 649 4.43 -2.27 23.88
C VAL A 649 3.28 -2.49 24.86
N THR A 650 2.81 -3.71 24.97
CA THR A 650 1.71 -4.09 25.87
C THR A 650 2.17 -4.31 27.32
N GLY A 651 3.47 -4.33 27.58
CA GLY A 651 4.01 -4.62 28.90
C GLY A 651 3.82 -6.08 29.36
N ILE A 652 3.68 -7.02 28.41
CA ILE A 652 3.80 -8.46 28.66
C ILE A 652 5.25 -8.76 29.07
N ALA A 653 6.21 -8.25 28.29
CA ALA A 653 7.62 -8.31 28.62
C ALA A 653 7.95 -7.36 29.78
N ASP A 654 8.55 -7.88 30.84
CA ASP A 654 9.21 -7.06 31.85
C ASP A 654 10.46 -6.35 31.25
N ALA A 655 11.12 -5.52 32.06
CA ALA A 655 12.25 -4.71 31.57
C ALA A 655 13.41 -5.57 31.00
N ASP A 656 13.70 -6.71 31.62
CA ASP A 656 14.79 -7.60 31.23
C ASP A 656 14.46 -8.32 29.92
N ARG A 657 13.25 -8.87 29.81
CA ARG A 657 12.75 -9.52 28.60
C ARG A 657 12.61 -8.53 27.44
N ALA A 658 12.11 -7.32 27.72
CA ALA A 658 12.02 -6.27 26.72
C ALA A 658 13.41 -5.89 26.17
N ALA A 659 14.39 -5.74 27.06
CA ALA A 659 15.76 -5.46 26.66
C ALA A 659 16.38 -6.60 25.84
N SER A 660 16.11 -7.85 26.21
CA SER A 660 16.60 -9.05 25.54
C SER A 660 15.96 -9.21 24.16
N ALA A 661 14.63 -9.15 24.06
CA ALA A 661 13.89 -9.30 22.81
C ALA A 661 14.28 -8.25 21.77
N LEU A 662 14.40 -6.97 22.17
CA LEU A 662 14.85 -5.91 21.27
C LEU A 662 16.31 -6.08 20.83
N THR A 663 17.18 -6.66 21.69
CA THR A 663 18.56 -6.98 21.31
C THR A 663 18.60 -8.14 20.33
N HIS A 664 17.75 -9.17 20.51
CA HIS A 664 17.61 -10.26 19.54
C HIS A 664 17.20 -9.72 18.16
N LEU A 665 16.18 -8.87 18.09
CA LEU A 665 15.76 -8.23 16.83
C LEU A 665 16.89 -7.38 16.21
N ASP A 666 17.65 -6.62 17.02
CA ASP A 666 18.79 -5.82 16.51
C ASP A 666 19.88 -6.70 15.88
N THR A 667 20.10 -7.89 16.38
CA THR A 667 21.18 -8.78 15.90
C THR A 667 20.77 -9.65 14.72
N THR A 668 19.47 -10.00 14.61
CA THR A 668 19.00 -11.00 13.64
C THR A 668 18.26 -10.38 12.46
N THR A 669 17.48 -9.32 12.68
CA THR A 669 16.55 -8.79 11.66
C THR A 669 17.02 -7.50 10.99
N LYS A 670 18.05 -6.82 11.49
CA LYS A 670 18.49 -5.52 10.97
C LYS A 670 18.96 -5.60 9.52
N ARG A 671 18.39 -4.75 8.64
CA ARG A 671 18.73 -4.60 7.22
C ARG A 671 18.92 -3.11 6.88
N ALA A 672 19.49 -2.80 5.73
CA ALA A 672 19.68 -1.42 5.25
C ALA A 672 18.36 -0.68 5.00
N TYR A 673 17.29 -1.42 4.75
CA TYR A 673 15.95 -0.92 4.41
C TYR A 673 14.92 -1.12 5.55
N GLY A 674 15.34 -1.40 6.76
CA GLY A 674 14.48 -1.59 7.94
C GLY A 674 14.87 -2.81 8.76
N ASN A 675 13.93 -3.38 9.50
CA ASN A 675 14.11 -4.66 10.18
C ASN A 675 13.24 -5.72 9.50
N ALA A 676 13.85 -6.84 9.13
CA ALA A 676 13.16 -7.98 8.54
C ALA A 676 12.09 -8.52 9.50
N PHE A 677 11.05 -9.11 8.92
CA PHE A 677 9.89 -9.59 9.66
C PHE A 677 10.23 -10.73 10.65
N MET A 678 11.15 -11.63 10.25
CA MET A 678 11.59 -12.77 11.08
C MET A 678 13.11 -12.91 11.09
N ASP A 679 13.60 -13.63 12.08
CA ASP A 679 15.02 -13.95 12.27
C ASP A 679 15.51 -15.08 11.33
N ASN A 680 14.59 -15.85 10.71
CA ASN A 680 14.93 -16.93 9.77
C ASN A 680 13.83 -17.17 8.73
N ASP A 681 14.09 -17.97 7.68
CA ASP A 681 13.22 -18.21 6.53
C ASP A 681 12.36 -19.49 6.65
N THR A 682 12.01 -19.92 7.85
CA THR A 682 11.28 -21.17 8.07
C THR A 682 9.76 -21.07 7.83
N LEU A 683 9.21 -19.87 7.72
CA LEU A 683 7.77 -19.69 7.46
C LEU A 683 7.44 -19.85 5.98
N PHE A 684 8.20 -19.19 5.14
CA PHE A 684 8.11 -19.28 3.67
C PHE A 684 9.35 -18.66 3.02
N ASP A 685 9.66 -19.08 1.81
CA ASP A 685 10.87 -18.71 1.10
C ASP A 685 11.02 -17.17 0.98
N GLN A 686 12.14 -16.64 1.48
CA GLN A 686 12.58 -15.23 1.46
C GLN A 686 11.59 -14.18 2.02
N ALA A 687 10.31 -14.50 2.21
CA ALA A 687 9.33 -13.53 2.67
C ALA A 687 9.56 -13.06 4.11
N SER A 688 10.28 -13.84 4.92
CA SER A 688 10.77 -13.44 6.25
C SER A 688 11.78 -12.28 6.19
N GLN A 689 12.41 -12.03 5.04
CA GLN A 689 13.31 -10.90 4.81
C GLN A 689 12.58 -9.60 4.44
N ARG A 690 11.28 -9.67 4.21
CA ARG A 690 10.43 -8.49 3.97
C ARG A 690 10.39 -7.58 5.18
N VAL A 691 10.21 -6.28 4.94
CA VAL A 691 9.95 -5.28 5.98
C VAL A 691 8.54 -4.76 5.81
N TYR A 692 7.69 -5.00 6.80
CA TYR A 692 6.36 -4.40 6.86
C TYR A 692 6.44 -3.14 7.71
N ALA A 693 6.14 -1.97 7.13
CA ALA A 693 6.10 -0.72 7.87
C ALA A 693 5.04 -0.77 8.99
N PHE A 694 3.97 -1.53 8.79
CA PHE A 694 2.93 -1.81 9.78
C PHE A 694 3.49 -2.39 11.08
N THR A 695 4.30 -3.45 11.00
CA THR A 695 4.92 -4.10 12.19
C THR A 695 6.17 -3.39 12.69
N SER A 696 6.78 -2.56 11.84
CA SER A 696 7.89 -1.70 12.25
C SER A 696 7.44 -0.60 13.23
N TYR A 697 6.20 -0.12 13.12
CA TYR A 697 5.70 0.92 14.02
C TYR A 697 5.65 0.46 15.51
N PRO A 698 5.04 -0.67 15.90
CA PRO A 698 5.11 -1.14 17.27
C PRO A 698 6.54 -1.44 17.74
N GLU A 699 7.47 -1.86 16.87
CA GLU A 699 8.87 -2.04 17.27
C GLU A 699 9.55 -0.68 17.55
N ILE A 700 9.32 0.33 16.73
CA ILE A 700 9.80 1.69 16.96
C ILE A 700 9.25 2.23 18.29
N GLN A 701 7.95 2.00 18.57
CA GLN A 701 7.36 2.35 19.86
C GLN A 701 8.04 1.60 21.03
N ALA A 702 8.25 0.30 20.89
CA ALA A 702 8.92 -0.52 21.90
C ALA A 702 10.32 0.01 22.25
N ARG A 703 11.09 0.44 21.25
CA ARG A 703 12.42 1.03 21.42
C ARG A 703 12.35 2.34 22.19
N PHE A 704 11.41 3.21 21.86
CA PHE A 704 11.20 4.45 22.61
C PHE A 704 10.75 4.16 24.06
N LEU A 705 9.79 3.28 24.27
CA LEU A 705 9.26 2.92 25.58
C LEU A 705 10.33 2.33 26.51
N THR A 706 11.37 1.71 25.96
CA THR A 706 12.51 1.14 26.70
C THR A 706 13.72 2.09 26.77
N GLY A 707 13.56 3.37 26.40
CA GLY A 707 14.62 4.37 26.46
C GLY A 707 15.69 4.24 25.35
N ARG A 708 15.43 3.46 24.30
CA ARG A 708 16.34 3.22 23.18
C ARG A 708 16.09 4.20 22.01
N ALA A 709 15.94 5.50 22.31
CA ALA A 709 15.58 6.52 21.33
C ALA A 709 16.51 6.55 20.09
N ALA A 710 17.83 6.44 20.28
CA ALA A 710 18.78 6.40 19.17
C ALA A 710 18.55 5.18 18.25
N SER A 711 18.22 4.02 18.80
CA SER A 711 17.90 2.82 18.02
C SER A 711 16.57 2.94 17.28
N ALA A 712 15.56 3.61 17.89
CA ALA A 712 14.30 3.91 17.23
C ALA A 712 14.49 4.84 16.02
N LEU A 713 15.28 5.90 16.20
CA LEU A 713 15.60 6.85 15.11
C LEU A 713 16.44 6.19 13.99
N ASP A 714 17.39 5.30 14.33
CA ASP A 714 18.12 4.50 13.33
C ASP A 714 17.16 3.63 12.50
N GLN A 715 16.20 2.94 13.13
CA GLN A 715 15.21 2.14 12.40
C GLN A 715 14.32 3.01 11.53
N ILE A 716 13.84 4.17 12.01
CA ILE A 716 13.07 5.14 11.23
C ILE A 716 13.85 5.56 9.98
N ARG A 717 15.11 6.01 10.13
CA ARG A 717 15.94 6.46 8.99
C ARG A 717 16.22 5.34 7.99
N ARG A 718 16.37 4.10 8.42
CA ARG A 718 16.54 2.96 7.50
C ARG A 718 15.25 2.66 6.73
N THR A 719 14.11 2.55 7.40
CA THR A 719 12.84 2.17 6.79
C THR A 719 12.27 3.30 5.93
N TYR A 720 12.00 4.44 6.53
CA TYR A 720 11.36 5.56 5.82
C TYR A 720 12.34 6.30 4.91
N GLY A 721 13.62 6.35 5.26
CA GLY A 721 14.65 6.87 4.38
C GLY A 721 14.91 6.00 3.16
N TRP A 722 14.66 4.68 3.24
CA TRP A 722 14.66 3.84 2.04
C TRP A 722 13.56 4.26 1.08
N MET A 723 12.32 4.39 1.57
CA MET A 723 11.17 4.79 0.78
C MET A 723 11.32 6.22 0.19
N ASP A 724 11.88 7.17 0.97
CA ASP A 724 12.09 8.56 0.53
C ASP A 724 13.11 8.67 -0.63
N ARG A 725 14.14 7.80 -0.63
CA ARG A 725 15.22 7.82 -1.64
C ARG A 725 14.95 7.00 -2.89
N HIS A 726 13.94 6.14 -2.88
CA HIS A 726 13.60 5.27 -4.02
C HIS A 726 12.27 5.68 -4.64
N ASP A 727 12.13 5.49 -5.95
CA ASP A 727 10.90 5.77 -6.68
C ASP A 727 9.71 4.97 -6.11
N PRO A 728 8.56 5.60 -5.82
CA PRO A 728 8.14 6.96 -6.19
C PRO A 728 8.59 8.08 -5.24
N GLY A 729 9.25 7.79 -4.12
CA GLY A 729 9.58 8.78 -3.09
C GLY A 729 8.34 9.35 -2.40
N THR A 730 8.52 10.26 -1.47
CA THR A 730 7.47 11.00 -0.74
C THR A 730 6.48 10.12 0.02
N THR A 731 5.80 9.17 -0.65
CA THR A 731 4.77 8.31 -0.04
C THR A 731 5.38 7.07 0.62
N HIS A 732 4.65 6.51 1.59
CA HIS A 732 5.09 5.34 2.33
C HIS A 732 4.47 4.06 1.77
N TRP A 733 5.34 3.08 1.50
CA TRP A 733 4.99 1.84 0.81
C TRP A 733 4.35 0.83 1.75
N GLU A 734 3.48 0.01 1.25
CA GLU A 734 2.85 -1.09 1.94
C GLU A 734 3.87 -2.03 2.60
N GLY A 735 4.94 -2.36 1.88
CA GLY A 735 6.05 -3.17 2.37
C GLY A 735 7.27 -3.05 1.46
N ILE A 736 8.41 -3.47 2.00
CA ILE A 736 9.68 -3.55 1.29
C ILE A 736 10.05 -5.03 1.18
N GLY A 737 10.33 -5.49 -0.01
CA GLY A 737 10.71 -6.87 -0.29
C GLY A 737 12.15 -7.21 0.12
N PRO A 738 12.58 -8.45 -0.10
CA PRO A 738 13.97 -8.84 0.07
C PRO A 738 14.90 -7.92 -0.72
N ASP A 739 16.04 -7.61 -0.14
CA ASP A 739 17.06 -6.71 -0.73
C ASP A 739 16.61 -5.27 -1.01
N GLY A 740 15.48 -4.85 -0.42
CA GLY A 740 14.93 -3.51 -0.61
C GLY A 740 14.07 -3.34 -1.85
N SER A 741 13.74 -4.42 -2.55
CA SER A 741 12.83 -4.44 -3.70
C SER A 741 11.38 -4.13 -3.30
N LEU A 742 10.47 -4.08 -4.27
CA LEU A 742 9.04 -4.03 -4.03
C LEU A 742 8.53 -5.42 -3.63
N TYR A 743 7.82 -5.50 -2.50
CA TYR A 743 7.55 -6.78 -1.85
C TYR A 743 6.58 -7.69 -2.62
N GLU A 744 5.73 -7.12 -3.46
CA GLU A 744 4.82 -7.84 -4.38
C GLU A 744 4.96 -7.36 -5.84
N GLY A 745 6.15 -6.92 -6.23
CA GLY A 745 6.39 -6.41 -7.58
C GLY A 745 5.47 -5.24 -7.93
N ALA A 746 4.91 -5.24 -9.13
CA ALA A 746 4.00 -4.21 -9.62
C ALA A 746 2.72 -4.06 -8.77
N TYR A 747 2.31 -5.12 -8.09
CA TYR A 747 1.11 -5.11 -7.24
C TYR A 747 1.30 -4.36 -5.91
N THR A 748 2.54 -4.16 -5.43
CA THR A 748 2.81 -3.38 -4.21
C THR A 748 2.14 -2.02 -4.25
N SER A 749 1.37 -1.66 -3.22
CA SER A 749 0.87 -0.29 -3.05
C SER A 749 2.00 0.60 -2.53
N MET A 750 2.32 1.68 -3.27
CA MET A 750 3.41 2.60 -2.92
C MET A 750 2.91 3.79 -2.09
N ALA A 751 1.63 3.81 -1.76
CA ALA A 751 1.01 4.77 -0.86
C ALA A 751 -0.05 4.06 -0.03
N HIS A 752 0.33 3.65 1.20
CA HIS A 752 -0.46 2.76 2.05
C HIS A 752 -0.62 3.32 3.46
N GLY A 753 -1.87 3.39 3.95
CA GLY A 753 -2.23 4.02 5.23
C GLY A 753 -1.53 3.43 6.44
N TRP A 754 -1.40 2.10 6.51
CA TRP A 754 -0.74 1.41 7.63
C TRP A 754 0.75 1.73 7.77
N SER A 755 1.35 2.36 6.76
CA SER A 755 2.79 2.68 6.74
C SER A 755 3.11 4.07 7.31
N THR A 756 2.12 4.81 7.79
CA THR A 756 2.30 6.19 8.27
C THR A 756 2.80 6.29 9.72
N GLY A 757 3.23 5.18 10.32
CA GLY A 757 3.59 5.06 11.74
C GLY A 757 4.73 5.96 12.23
N VAL A 758 5.58 6.45 11.34
CA VAL A 758 6.63 7.40 11.70
C VAL A 758 6.06 8.71 12.28
N LEU A 759 4.90 9.16 11.78
CA LEU A 759 4.27 10.40 12.22
C LEU A 759 3.84 10.32 13.70
N PRO A 760 3.00 9.36 14.13
CA PRO A 760 2.68 9.22 15.54
C PRO A 760 3.91 8.86 16.40
N ALA A 761 4.90 8.13 15.88
CA ALA A 761 6.12 7.81 16.62
C ALA A 761 6.93 9.06 16.97
N LEU A 762 7.19 9.94 15.98
CA LEU A 762 7.92 11.20 16.20
C LEU A 762 7.13 12.17 17.10
N THR A 763 5.81 12.24 16.91
CA THR A 763 4.95 13.13 17.72
C THR A 763 4.85 12.67 19.18
N HIS A 764 4.63 11.38 19.43
CA HIS A 764 4.42 10.85 20.77
C HIS A 764 5.71 10.66 21.57
N HIS A 765 6.84 10.42 20.89
CA HIS A 765 8.08 10.08 21.57
C HIS A 765 9.18 11.13 21.37
N LEU A 766 9.50 11.55 20.14
CA LEU A 766 10.53 12.55 19.92
C LEU A 766 10.08 13.93 20.43
N LEU A 767 8.93 14.44 19.95
CA LEU A 767 8.29 15.63 20.51
C LEU A 767 7.81 15.36 21.94
N GLY A 768 7.34 14.13 22.17
CA GLY A 768 6.98 13.58 23.46
C GLY A 768 5.52 13.78 23.87
N ALA A 769 4.69 14.36 23.02
CA ALA A 769 3.34 14.78 23.40
C ALA A 769 2.27 13.72 23.05
N ARG A 770 1.44 13.33 24.06
CA ARG A 770 0.39 12.31 23.87
C ARG A 770 -0.80 12.51 24.84
N PRO A 771 -2.02 12.07 24.46
CA PRO A 771 -3.14 12.01 25.39
C PRO A 771 -2.93 10.91 26.44
N THR A 772 -3.39 11.14 27.68
CA THR A 772 -3.44 10.15 28.76
C THR A 772 -4.86 9.85 29.23
N SER A 773 -5.84 10.62 28.76
CA SER A 773 -7.28 10.35 28.97
C SER A 773 -8.11 10.85 27.79
N PRO A 774 -9.35 10.32 27.64
CA PRO A 774 -10.24 10.68 26.53
C PRO A 774 -10.37 12.20 26.31
N GLY A 775 -10.29 12.59 25.02
CA GLY A 775 -10.40 13.97 24.58
C GLY A 775 -9.29 14.88 25.09
N TYR A 776 -8.11 14.32 25.41
CA TYR A 776 -7.01 15.13 26.00
C TYR A 776 -7.38 15.85 27.31
N ALA A 777 -8.38 15.39 28.05
CA ALA A 777 -8.67 15.96 29.36
C ALA A 777 -7.41 15.95 30.25
N THR A 778 -6.58 14.90 30.10
CA THR A 778 -5.19 14.87 30.57
C THR A 778 -4.22 14.47 29.45
N TRP A 779 -2.99 14.97 29.51
CA TRP A 779 -1.93 14.73 28.55
C TRP A 779 -0.56 14.60 29.26
N GLU A 780 0.40 14.04 28.54
CA GLU A 780 1.79 13.94 28.97
C GLU A 780 2.73 14.47 27.87
N VAL A 781 3.78 15.15 28.28
CA VAL A 781 4.91 15.52 27.43
C VAL A 781 6.18 14.92 28.00
N ALA A 782 6.73 13.91 27.33
CA ALA A 782 7.90 13.13 27.73
C ALA A 782 8.89 13.01 26.57
N PRO A 783 9.64 14.06 26.20
CA PRO A 783 10.54 14.07 25.07
C PRO A 783 11.67 13.05 25.21
N GLN A 784 11.99 12.40 24.12
CA GLN A 784 13.13 11.51 23.97
C GLN A 784 14.01 11.97 22.80
N PRO A 785 14.90 12.93 23.02
CA PRO A 785 15.64 13.62 21.96
C PRO A 785 16.50 12.71 21.06
N GLY A 786 17.05 11.59 21.61
CA GLY A 786 18.01 10.80 20.86
C GLY A 786 19.23 11.63 20.45
N ASP A 787 19.43 11.76 19.12
CA ASP A 787 20.47 12.57 18.51
C ASP A 787 19.96 13.91 17.90
N VAL A 788 18.71 14.28 18.21
CA VAL A 788 18.06 15.52 17.73
C VAL A 788 18.29 16.65 18.72
N ASP A 789 18.64 17.84 18.21
CA ASP A 789 18.98 19.00 19.06
C ASP A 789 17.74 19.76 19.55
N TRP A 790 16.67 19.81 18.76
CA TRP A 790 15.42 20.49 19.12
C TRP A 790 14.23 19.92 18.34
N ALA A 791 13.06 19.99 18.92
CA ALA A 791 11.80 19.76 18.22
C ALA A 791 10.71 20.70 18.72
N MET A 792 9.76 20.98 17.85
CA MET A 792 8.57 21.76 18.14
C MET A 792 7.37 21.19 17.38
N GLY A 793 6.19 21.36 17.92
CA GLY A 793 4.98 20.89 17.26
C GLY A 793 3.71 21.33 17.96
N GLN A 794 2.62 21.10 17.26
CA GLN A 794 1.27 21.34 17.74
C GLN A 794 0.43 20.08 17.54
N LEU A 795 -0.26 19.66 18.58
CA LEU A 795 -1.25 18.61 18.51
C LEU A 795 -2.65 19.24 18.58
N PRO A 796 -3.56 18.84 17.69
CA PRO A 796 -4.96 19.23 17.82
C PRO A 796 -5.57 18.49 19.00
N THR A 797 -6.45 19.18 19.73
CA THR A 797 -7.27 18.56 20.79
C THR A 797 -8.68 19.16 20.75
N PRO A 798 -9.71 18.47 21.29
CA PRO A 798 -11.05 19.01 21.40
C PRO A 798 -11.15 20.32 22.20
N HIS A 799 -10.08 20.65 22.94
CA HIS A 799 -9.98 21.83 23.80
C HIS A 799 -9.15 22.97 23.17
N GLY A 800 -8.68 22.80 21.93
CA GLY A 800 -7.72 23.68 21.28
C GLY A 800 -6.30 23.09 21.20
N PRO A 801 -5.34 23.80 20.61
CA PRO A 801 -4.01 23.22 20.34
C PRO A 801 -3.16 23.08 21.60
N LEU A 802 -2.57 21.89 21.78
CA LEU A 802 -1.46 21.66 22.68
C LEU A 802 -0.16 21.89 21.92
N ARG A 803 0.65 22.89 22.32
CA ARG A 803 1.93 23.19 21.67
C ARG A 803 3.08 22.82 22.57
N VAL A 804 4.10 22.22 21.97
CA VAL A 804 5.32 21.77 22.64
C VAL A 804 6.51 22.25 21.86
N GLU A 805 7.51 22.77 22.57
CA GLU A 805 8.81 23.13 22.02
C GLU A 805 9.88 22.75 23.03
N TRP A 806 10.94 22.10 22.55
CA TRP A 806 12.10 21.83 23.39
C TRP A 806 13.41 21.97 22.59
N GLU A 807 14.48 22.29 23.32
CA GLU A 807 15.84 22.46 22.81
C GLU A 807 16.85 21.82 23.79
N TYR A 808 17.77 21.04 23.24
CA TYR A 808 18.81 20.35 23.97
C TYR A 808 20.16 21.03 23.72
N GLY A 809 20.69 21.73 24.72
CA GLY A 809 22.00 22.39 24.68
C GLY A 809 23.06 21.60 25.47
N ASP A 810 24.30 22.07 25.43
CA ASP A 810 25.45 21.41 26.04
C ASP A 810 25.30 21.22 27.56
N HIS A 811 24.64 22.15 28.25
CA HIS A 811 24.52 22.18 29.72
C HIS A 811 23.09 22.21 30.22
N GLU A 812 22.13 22.45 29.35
CA GLU A 812 20.72 22.61 29.73
C GLU A 812 19.77 22.02 28.69
N PHE A 813 18.61 21.58 29.17
CA PHE A 813 17.45 21.25 28.34
C PHE A 813 16.35 22.26 28.65
N ARG A 814 15.78 22.88 27.62
CA ARG A 814 14.66 23.81 27.75
C ARG A 814 13.43 23.21 27.14
N LEU A 815 12.28 23.33 27.83
CA LEU A 815 11.00 22.87 27.33
C LEU A 815 9.92 23.89 27.62
N THR A 816 9.11 24.21 26.62
CA THR A 816 7.93 25.06 26.75
C THR A 816 6.69 24.30 26.29
N VAL A 817 5.62 24.34 27.08
CA VAL A 817 4.31 23.78 26.75
C VAL A 817 3.26 24.87 26.86
N HIS A 818 2.44 25.01 25.80
CA HIS A 818 1.23 25.85 25.84
C HIS A 818 0.00 24.94 25.93
N VAL A 819 -0.65 25.02 27.07
CA VAL A 819 -1.74 24.13 27.48
C VAL A 819 -3.09 24.74 27.16
N PRO A 820 -3.97 24.05 26.42
CA PRO A 820 -5.32 24.53 26.12
C PRO A 820 -6.23 24.54 27.37
N ASP A 821 -7.24 25.39 27.32
CA ASP A 821 -8.20 25.53 28.42
C ASP A 821 -8.94 24.23 28.74
N GLY A 822 -9.24 24.01 30.03
CA GLY A 822 -9.99 22.82 30.46
C GLY A 822 -9.16 21.51 30.55
N THR A 823 -7.86 21.55 30.22
CA THR A 823 -6.98 20.36 30.30
C THR A 823 -5.91 20.52 31.37
N ARG A 824 -5.33 19.38 31.78
CA ARG A 824 -4.19 19.32 32.69
C ARG A 824 -3.22 18.24 32.22
N GLY A 825 -1.93 18.42 32.51
CA GLY A 825 -0.97 17.39 32.15
C GLY A 825 0.28 17.37 32.98
N SER A 826 1.21 16.54 32.53
CA SER A 826 2.53 16.38 33.14
C SER A 826 3.65 16.50 32.09
N VAL A 827 4.80 16.90 32.57
CA VAL A 827 6.06 16.93 31.81
C VAL A 827 7.05 16.01 32.51
N VAL A 828 7.55 15.02 31.76
CA VAL A 828 8.67 14.18 32.17
C VAL A 828 9.95 14.75 31.56
N VAL A 829 10.89 15.11 32.41
CA VAL A 829 12.14 15.76 31.99
C VAL A 829 13.17 14.69 31.59
N PRO A 830 13.80 14.77 30.42
CA PRO A 830 14.83 13.82 30.03
C PRO A 830 16.11 13.96 30.88
N GLY A 831 16.66 12.81 31.31
CA GLY A 831 17.90 12.73 32.07
C GLY A 831 17.76 12.18 33.49
N ASP A 832 18.90 11.89 34.12
CA ASP A 832 18.96 11.33 35.48
C ASP A 832 18.62 12.40 36.54
N ALA A 833 17.56 12.18 37.28
CA ALA A 833 17.07 13.08 38.33
C ALA A 833 18.17 13.53 39.31
N ARG A 834 19.13 12.64 39.65
CA ARG A 834 20.22 12.94 40.59
C ARG A 834 21.22 13.98 40.06
N ARG A 835 21.25 14.11 38.71
CA ARG A 835 22.17 15.02 38.00
C ARG A 835 21.44 16.22 37.40
N LEU A 836 20.19 16.43 37.74
CA LEU A 836 19.36 17.50 37.18
C LEU A 836 18.95 18.50 38.25
N ARG A 837 18.92 19.78 37.84
CA ARG A 837 18.20 20.84 38.52
C ARG A 837 17.11 21.35 37.60
N VAL A 838 15.86 21.29 38.04
CA VAL A 838 14.70 21.73 37.23
C VAL A 838 14.16 23.03 37.79
N ARG A 839 13.99 24.05 36.93
CA ARG A 839 13.45 25.36 37.26
C ARG A 839 12.26 25.76 36.39
N ALA A 840 11.32 26.49 36.96
CA ALA A 840 10.30 27.24 36.23
C ALA A 840 10.53 28.76 36.55
N GLY A 841 11.04 29.48 35.54
CA GLY A 841 11.53 30.85 35.77
C GLY A 841 12.63 30.90 36.83
N SER A 842 12.45 31.74 37.86
CA SER A 842 13.39 31.86 38.99
C SER A 842 13.22 30.76 40.06
N ARG A 843 12.10 30.00 40.02
CA ARG A 843 11.76 29.00 41.04
C ARG A 843 12.40 27.65 40.72
N THR A 844 13.19 27.12 41.64
CA THR A 844 13.68 25.76 41.59
C THR A 844 12.54 24.82 41.96
N LEU A 845 12.24 23.85 41.09
CA LEU A 845 11.23 22.79 41.30
C LEU A 845 11.88 21.49 41.85
N TRP A 846 13.08 21.17 41.33
CA TRP A 846 13.90 20.04 41.78
C TRP A 846 15.37 20.45 41.83
N ASP A 847 16.08 20.12 42.87
CA ASP A 847 17.48 20.55 43.10
C ASP A 847 18.50 19.37 43.00
N GLY A 848 18.09 18.20 42.51
CA GLY A 848 18.88 16.96 42.45
C GLY A 848 18.63 16.03 43.67
N ARG A 849 17.94 16.52 44.68
CA ARG A 849 17.71 15.77 45.92
C ARG A 849 16.29 15.94 46.47
N ARG A 850 15.72 17.14 46.33
CA ARG A 850 14.46 17.53 46.96
C ARG A 850 13.50 18.21 45.99
N ALA A 851 12.26 17.78 46.01
CA ALA A 851 11.16 18.44 45.30
C ALA A 851 10.65 19.67 46.10
N ALA A 852 10.40 20.75 45.42
CA ALA A 852 9.87 22.00 46.06
C ALA A 852 8.37 21.93 46.34
N THR A 853 7.64 21.06 45.62
CA THR A 853 6.18 20.86 45.74
C THR A 853 5.81 19.40 45.56
N ARG A 854 4.58 19.05 45.97
CA ARG A 854 4.01 17.70 45.78
C ARG A 854 3.74 17.37 44.30
N ASP A 855 3.68 18.37 43.43
CA ASP A 855 3.46 18.20 41.97
C ASP A 855 4.75 17.81 41.23
N VAL A 856 5.88 17.71 41.95
CA VAL A 856 7.15 17.24 41.43
C VAL A 856 7.49 15.90 42.08
N THR A 857 7.58 14.86 41.27
CA THR A 857 7.89 13.49 41.68
C THR A 857 9.12 12.97 40.99
N VAL A 858 9.78 11.98 41.58
CA VAL A 858 10.86 11.22 40.95
C VAL A 858 10.50 9.74 41.00
N ALA A 859 10.44 9.15 39.82
CA ALA A 859 10.25 7.72 39.66
C ALA A 859 11.21 7.21 38.59
N ASP A 860 11.77 6.04 38.77
CA ASP A 860 12.67 5.39 37.79
C ASP A 860 13.83 6.30 37.31
N GLY A 861 14.33 7.15 38.21
CA GLY A 861 15.41 8.08 37.94
C GLY A 861 15.02 9.31 37.11
N THR A 862 13.75 9.52 36.78
CA THR A 862 13.25 10.70 36.02
C THR A 862 12.46 11.67 36.89
N VAL A 863 12.50 12.96 36.52
CA VAL A 863 11.74 14.03 37.18
C VAL A 863 10.45 14.28 36.40
N THR A 864 9.31 14.18 37.09
CA THR A 864 8.00 14.50 36.53
C THR A 864 7.43 15.74 37.23
N VAL A 865 7.03 16.76 36.43
CA VAL A 865 6.29 17.93 36.89
C VAL A 865 4.84 17.77 36.46
N SER A 866 3.95 17.55 37.41
CA SER A 866 2.53 17.23 37.18
C SER A 866 1.63 18.44 37.39
N ASN A 867 0.34 18.28 37.09
CA ASN A 867 -0.74 19.25 37.34
C ASN A 867 -0.55 20.60 36.65
N LEU A 868 0.10 20.59 35.44
CA LEU A 868 0.24 21.78 34.60
C LEU A 868 -1.13 22.09 33.98
N GLY A 869 -1.74 23.20 34.41
CA GLY A 869 -3.04 23.69 33.90
C GLY A 869 -2.90 24.62 32.70
N PRO A 870 -4.02 25.26 32.27
CA PRO A 870 -4.03 26.14 31.09
C PRO A 870 -2.97 27.27 31.12
N GLY A 871 -2.44 27.60 29.92
CA GLY A 871 -1.44 28.68 29.75
C GLY A 871 -0.05 28.17 29.37
N GLY A 872 0.91 29.06 29.38
CA GLY A 872 2.32 28.78 29.02
C GLY A 872 3.17 28.35 30.21
N HIS A 873 3.88 27.24 30.08
CA HIS A 873 4.81 26.71 31.09
C HIS A 873 6.19 26.51 30.45
N SER A 874 7.22 27.11 31.05
CA SER A 874 8.61 26.95 30.61
C SER A 874 9.45 26.34 31.72
N LEU A 875 10.14 25.25 31.38
CA LEU A 875 11.05 24.52 32.26
C LEU A 875 12.48 24.62 31.70
N VAL A 876 13.42 24.84 32.63
CA VAL A 876 14.86 24.81 32.34
C VAL A 876 15.47 23.73 33.22
N CYS A 877 16.17 22.78 32.58
CA CYS A 877 16.77 21.63 33.24
C CYS A 877 18.28 21.72 33.07
N GLU A 878 18.99 22.08 34.15
CA GLU A 878 20.44 22.24 34.18
C GLU A 878 21.09 20.94 34.63
N ARG A 879 22.14 20.48 33.93
CA ARG A 879 22.95 19.36 34.40
C ARG A 879 23.83 19.83 35.55
N GLN A 880 23.78 19.10 36.66
CA GLN A 880 24.69 19.28 37.76
C GLN A 880 25.95 18.41 37.54
N ALA A 881 27.13 18.97 37.82
CA ALA A 881 28.41 18.31 37.63
C ALA A 881 28.56 17.03 38.47
#